data_483359f270a2d386d9d5668a7c185f16
#
_entry.id   483359f270a2d386d9d5668a7c185f16
#
_cell.length_a   1.000
_cell.length_b   1.000
_cell.length_c   1.000
_cell.angle_alpha   90.00
_cell.angle_beta   90.00
_cell.angle_gamma   90.00
#
_symmetry.space_group_name_H-M   'P 1'
#
loop_
_entity.id
_entity.type
_entity.pdbx_description
1 polymer ?
#
loop_
_entity_poly.entity_id
_entity_poly.type
_entity_poly.pdbx_seq_one_letter_code
_entity_poly.pdbx_strand_id
1 'polypeptide(L)'
;MFNRRLTISILVTAILLAMVFSVNANQVPKATWVDEVIIVEEPSVTTAVSRLQAGDLDVYATTSSEPVPFATIRNDPNLDYYQTFGSYSELTFNPVGPEFTDGRLNPFGIRKIREASNMLIDRDYIAQELYGGLALPKYNMLNNAYVDYSRVVETARALEVKYAYNFDAAKDVIHAEMIEAGATLVNGKWHYAGKPIEILILARSEDQRRLVGDYIAEQLDKVGFVTTVDYRSGAEASPIWMMGDPWEGKWHVYTGGWGAGAVYRDQGHIFDQMYTRRTMSQPLWQALEPIPELDEISEKLYYKRFTTMEERKELYSRALELAFEDSPRIYTVDQISYVARRADISVASDLAQGVSSTALWPSTLRRGDEIGGTVKIGSQQVLVEPWNPVGGSNWTFDQLPMRATFDRGFISNPFTGNYLPHRIAKVEVTVKEGLPVAKSPDSDWVTLEFVPEIEVPGDAWLYWDPSLQRFVTVAEKYPEGLKAPRKSVIHYRDDLFDTVTWHDGSPYTVGDMLLPQVLSWDRGFEESPVYDPAEAANLKSAINNARGWKILSLDPFVYEVYSESWYIDAEQNLGDLFAVYYNYGAQPWHTLVLGMLAEMNGELAFTASKANSLDAEWLGYNTGPSLPILDKHLDYAIANNYLPYESFLREFISEEEIASRYANAKAWYQDKGHFWIGNGPMYLEKAYPVERMVHLKRYENYSEPADKWAMFDEPRIAEVELSGPARVNAGTEIKFQIDIAFKGEAYPLEHIQEVKYIVLDANGNVAYSGYGTGVADGYFEIVLTGEETAQLPIGSNTIEAIVLPTLVGGATFDSHTFVTLP
;
A
#
# COMPACT_ATOMS: atom_id res chain seq x y z
N MET A 1 23.33 61.16 -39.37
CA MET A 1 22.18 61.03 -38.50
C MET A 1 21.31 59.78 -38.72
N PHE A 2 21.22 59.26 -39.88
CA PHE A 2 20.36 58.08 -40.19
C PHE A 2 20.85 56.78 -39.54
N ASN A 3 22.14 56.49 -39.51
CA ASN A 3 22.68 55.24 -38.97
C ASN A 3 22.54 55.12 -37.44
N ARG A 4 22.50 56.23 -36.68
CA ARG A 4 22.35 56.22 -35.21
C ARG A 4 20.91 55.87 -34.78
N ARG A 5 19.90 56.27 -35.56
CA ARG A 5 18.50 55.95 -35.24
C ARG A 5 18.17 54.48 -35.53
N LEU A 6 18.76 53.91 -36.61
CA LEU A 6 18.56 52.49 -36.93
C LEU A 6 19.22 51.59 -35.90
N THR A 7 20.44 51.93 -35.44
CA THR A 7 21.12 51.15 -34.37
C THR A 7 20.39 51.18 -33.03
N ILE A 8 19.82 52.35 -32.69
CA ILE A 8 19.02 52.49 -31.45
C ILE A 8 17.71 51.71 -31.55
N SER A 9 17.01 51.72 -32.68
CA SER A 9 15.78 50.93 -32.89
C SER A 9 16.05 49.41 -32.83
N ILE A 10 17.13 48.94 -33.45
CA ILE A 10 17.49 47.52 -33.37
C ILE A 10 17.87 47.10 -31.93
N LEU A 11 18.58 47.97 -31.21
CA LEU A 11 18.96 47.71 -29.83
C LEU A 11 17.74 47.70 -28.91
N VAL A 12 16.79 48.64 -29.07
CA VAL A 12 15.53 48.67 -28.29
C VAL A 12 14.63 47.48 -28.61
N THR A 13 14.56 47.05 -29.87
CA THR A 13 13.81 45.85 -30.29
C THR A 13 14.44 44.58 -29.76
N ALA A 14 15.77 44.48 -29.74
CA ALA A 14 16.51 43.35 -29.18
C ALA A 14 16.38 43.32 -27.66
N ILE A 15 16.38 44.45 -26.94
CA ILE A 15 16.15 44.55 -25.51
C ILE A 15 14.69 44.21 -25.17
N LEU A 16 13.70 44.64 -25.95
CA LEU A 16 12.30 44.28 -25.80
C LEU A 16 12.05 42.80 -26.07
N LEU A 17 12.68 42.21 -27.11
CA LEU A 17 12.65 40.76 -27.32
C LEU A 17 13.33 39.99 -26.18
N ALA A 18 14.49 40.45 -25.71
CA ALA A 18 15.18 39.85 -24.56
C ALA A 18 14.38 39.97 -23.25
N MET A 19 13.63 41.07 -23.02
CA MET A 19 12.74 41.21 -21.91
C MET A 19 11.48 40.32 -22.02
N VAL A 20 10.96 40.10 -23.22
CA VAL A 20 9.85 39.15 -23.45
C VAL A 20 10.30 37.70 -23.25
N PHE A 21 11.53 37.36 -23.61
CA PHE A 21 12.10 36.04 -23.33
C PHE A 21 12.56 35.86 -21.87
N SER A 22 12.91 36.94 -21.16
CA SER A 22 13.36 36.84 -19.75
C SER A 22 12.21 36.91 -18.74
N VAL A 23 10.98 37.24 -19.14
CA VAL A 23 9.80 37.25 -18.25
C VAL A 23 9.12 35.88 -18.18
N ASN A 24 9.38 34.95 -19.10
CA ASN A 24 8.80 33.59 -19.07
C ASN A 24 9.72 32.49 -18.51
N ALA A 25 10.89 32.83 -18.02
CA ALA A 25 11.92 31.83 -17.70
C ALA A 25 11.84 31.27 -16.26
N ASN A 26 10.84 31.65 -15.43
CA ASN A 26 10.76 31.18 -14.04
C ASN A 26 9.34 31.10 -13.47
N GLN A 27 8.32 30.90 -14.26
CA GLN A 27 6.99 30.71 -13.70
C GLN A 27 6.70 29.20 -13.59
N VAL A 28 6.60 28.70 -12.34
CA VAL A 28 6.20 27.34 -12.07
C VAL A 28 4.85 27.06 -12.75
N PRO A 29 4.72 26.04 -13.58
CA PRO A 29 3.45 25.72 -14.24
C PRO A 29 2.42 25.24 -13.20
N LYS A 30 1.15 25.31 -13.54
CA LYS A 30 0.10 24.63 -12.79
C LYS A 30 0.08 23.15 -13.14
N ALA A 31 -0.50 22.34 -12.24
CA ALA A 31 -0.72 20.92 -12.40
C ALA A 31 0.59 20.08 -12.46
N THR A 32 1.25 20.07 -13.59
CA THR A 32 2.40 19.20 -13.87
C THR A 32 3.52 19.97 -14.60
N TRP A 33 4.75 19.48 -14.44
CA TRP A 33 5.91 20.02 -15.16
C TRP A 33 5.87 19.69 -16.66
N VAL A 34 5.30 18.52 -17.02
CA VAL A 34 5.22 18.02 -18.40
C VAL A 34 3.84 18.27 -18.99
N ASP A 35 3.75 18.42 -20.34
CA ASP A 35 2.48 18.61 -21.04
C ASP A 35 1.74 17.30 -21.25
N GLU A 36 2.49 16.21 -21.50
CA GLU A 36 1.95 14.92 -21.90
C GLU A 36 2.69 13.76 -21.26
N VAL A 37 1.96 12.70 -20.93
CA VAL A 37 2.51 11.41 -20.52
C VAL A 37 1.92 10.32 -21.38
N ILE A 38 2.78 9.50 -21.98
CA ILE A 38 2.40 8.32 -22.75
C ILE A 38 2.83 7.08 -21.95
N ILE A 39 1.86 6.28 -21.51
CA ILE A 39 2.12 5.03 -20.80
C ILE A 39 1.95 3.88 -21.79
N VAL A 40 2.97 3.02 -21.92
CA VAL A 40 3.00 1.90 -22.85
C VAL A 40 3.28 0.58 -22.13
N GLU A 41 2.72 -0.51 -22.64
CA GLU A 41 3.01 -1.85 -22.15
C GLU A 41 4.45 -2.26 -22.51
N GLU A 42 5.20 -2.73 -21.54
CA GLU A 42 6.49 -3.39 -21.68
C GLU A 42 6.62 -4.49 -20.62
N PRO A 43 6.36 -5.75 -20.98
CA PRO A 43 6.33 -6.85 -20.01
C PRO A 43 7.70 -7.25 -19.46
N SER A 44 8.79 -6.93 -20.17
CA SER A 44 10.15 -7.36 -19.83
C SER A 44 10.98 -6.21 -19.27
N VAL A 45 11.45 -6.35 -18.02
CA VAL A 45 12.35 -5.35 -17.42
C VAL A 45 13.67 -5.23 -18.18
N THR A 46 14.21 -6.32 -18.72
CA THR A 46 15.43 -6.28 -19.54
C THR A 46 15.23 -5.46 -20.82
N THR A 47 14.09 -5.63 -21.49
CA THR A 47 13.73 -4.82 -22.65
C THR A 47 13.50 -3.36 -22.25
N ALA A 48 12.80 -3.13 -21.13
CA ALA A 48 12.55 -1.78 -20.62
C ALA A 48 13.87 -1.03 -20.35
N VAL A 49 14.87 -1.67 -19.71
CA VAL A 49 16.18 -1.06 -19.49
C VAL A 49 16.88 -0.73 -20.80
N SER A 50 16.81 -1.61 -21.81
CA SER A 50 17.38 -1.33 -23.15
C SER A 50 16.68 -0.14 -23.83
N ARG A 51 15.37 0.01 -23.65
CA ARG A 51 14.59 1.15 -24.18
C ARG A 51 14.89 2.46 -23.44
N LEU A 52 15.16 2.40 -22.12
CA LEU A 52 15.64 3.55 -21.35
C LEU A 52 17.01 4.01 -21.85
N GLN A 53 17.95 3.08 -22.12
CA GLN A 53 19.26 3.39 -22.71
C GLN A 53 19.15 4.04 -24.09
N ALA A 54 18.19 3.59 -24.90
CA ALA A 54 17.94 4.13 -26.24
C ALA A 54 17.18 5.48 -26.19
N GLY A 55 16.60 5.88 -25.06
CA GLY A 55 15.74 7.06 -24.94
C GLY A 55 14.32 6.86 -25.49
N ASP A 56 13.89 5.61 -25.72
CA ASP A 56 12.52 5.27 -26.13
C ASP A 56 11.54 5.26 -24.96
N LEU A 57 12.05 5.06 -23.74
CA LEU A 57 11.35 5.22 -22.47
C LEU A 57 12.12 6.19 -21.57
N ASP A 58 11.42 6.85 -20.68
CA ASP A 58 11.99 7.76 -19.68
C ASP A 58 11.95 7.15 -18.27
N VAL A 59 10.89 6.42 -17.95
CA VAL A 59 10.69 5.70 -16.67
C VAL A 59 10.10 4.32 -16.96
N TYR A 60 10.52 3.31 -16.20
CA TYR A 60 9.83 2.02 -16.13
C TYR A 60 9.18 1.90 -14.76
N ALA A 61 7.87 2.14 -14.69
CA ALA A 61 7.14 2.31 -13.43
C ALA A 61 6.89 1.00 -12.65
N THR A 62 7.13 -0.16 -13.27
CA THR A 62 7.02 -1.46 -12.60
C THR A 62 8.27 -1.74 -11.77
N THR A 63 8.08 -2.14 -10.52
CA THR A 63 9.18 -2.55 -9.63
C THR A 63 9.76 -3.90 -10.07
N SER A 64 11.08 -4.05 -9.93
CA SER A 64 11.79 -5.31 -10.22
C SER A 64 12.87 -5.57 -9.18
N SER A 65 13.16 -6.85 -8.92
CA SER A 65 14.29 -7.32 -8.12
C SER A 65 15.26 -8.18 -8.94
N GLU A 66 15.24 -8.06 -10.29
CA GLU A 66 16.13 -8.83 -11.16
C GLU A 66 17.56 -8.28 -11.13
N PRO A 67 18.58 -9.11 -10.77
CA PRO A 67 19.96 -8.64 -10.58
C PRO A 67 20.64 -8.17 -11.87
N VAL A 68 20.36 -8.81 -13.00
CA VAL A 68 21.06 -8.52 -14.27
C VAL A 68 20.67 -7.16 -14.86
N PRO A 69 19.39 -6.81 -15.00
CA PRO A 69 18.99 -5.46 -15.39
C PRO A 69 19.45 -4.39 -14.37
N PHE A 70 19.42 -4.69 -13.08
CA PHE A 70 19.93 -3.80 -12.05
C PHE A 70 21.41 -3.46 -12.20
N ALA A 71 22.25 -4.47 -12.48
CA ALA A 71 23.68 -4.26 -12.75
C ALA A 71 23.87 -3.36 -14.00
N THR A 72 23.04 -3.50 -15.02
CA THR A 72 23.07 -2.65 -16.20
C THR A 72 22.77 -1.19 -15.83
N ILE A 73 21.71 -0.95 -15.03
CA ILE A 73 21.34 0.40 -14.61
C ILE A 73 22.49 1.05 -13.82
N ARG A 74 23.06 0.35 -12.84
CA ARG A 74 24.14 0.88 -12.00
C ARG A 74 25.41 1.24 -12.75
N ASN A 75 25.67 0.58 -13.88
CA ASN A 75 26.88 0.80 -14.69
C ASN A 75 26.68 1.82 -15.80
N ASP A 76 25.47 2.31 -16.06
CA ASP A 76 25.18 3.28 -17.11
C ASP A 76 24.94 4.68 -16.50
N PRO A 77 25.80 5.67 -16.74
CA PRO A 77 25.66 7.01 -16.15
C PRO A 77 24.43 7.79 -16.65
N ASN A 78 23.74 7.31 -17.69
CA ASN A 78 22.51 7.90 -18.21
C ASN A 78 21.26 7.32 -17.55
N LEU A 79 21.39 6.29 -16.71
CA LEU A 79 20.32 5.63 -15.98
C LEU A 79 20.45 5.86 -14.47
N ASP A 80 19.32 5.77 -13.80
CA ASP A 80 19.23 5.83 -12.36
C ASP A 80 18.02 5.00 -11.87
N TYR A 81 17.81 4.90 -10.58
CA TYR A 81 16.72 4.11 -10.01
C TYR A 81 16.26 4.65 -8.65
N TYR A 82 15.02 4.30 -8.29
CA TYR A 82 14.52 4.40 -6.92
C TYR A 82 14.41 3.03 -6.30
N GLN A 83 14.77 2.89 -5.03
CA GLN A 83 14.58 1.64 -4.28
C GLN A 83 13.22 1.58 -3.61
N THR A 84 12.66 0.36 -3.49
CA THR A 84 11.42 0.09 -2.76
C THR A 84 11.59 -1.14 -1.86
N PHE A 85 10.83 -1.20 -0.76
CA PHE A 85 11.00 -2.18 0.32
C PHE A 85 9.69 -2.87 0.71
N GLY A 86 8.62 -2.72 -0.06
CA GLY A 86 7.28 -3.20 0.33
C GLY A 86 6.96 -4.63 -0.06
N SER A 87 7.78 -5.28 -0.91
CA SER A 87 7.52 -6.63 -1.41
C SER A 87 8.30 -7.68 -0.66
N TYR A 88 7.70 -8.87 -0.50
CA TYR A 88 8.38 -10.02 0.09
C TYR A 88 7.97 -11.33 -0.59
N SER A 89 8.78 -12.37 -0.39
CA SER A 89 8.50 -13.74 -0.83
C SER A 89 8.30 -14.67 0.35
N GLU A 90 7.44 -15.66 0.13
CA GLU A 90 7.11 -16.68 1.13
C GLU A 90 6.85 -18.05 0.48
N LEU A 91 6.79 -19.08 1.31
CA LEU A 91 6.22 -20.38 1.00
C LEU A 91 4.87 -20.49 1.72
N THR A 92 3.79 -20.65 0.96
CA THR A 92 2.48 -20.96 1.51
C THR A 92 2.28 -22.47 1.50
N PHE A 93 1.95 -23.06 2.65
CA PHE A 93 1.61 -24.45 2.76
C PHE A 93 0.10 -24.67 2.64
N ASN A 94 -0.28 -25.81 2.05
CA ASN A 94 -1.65 -26.29 2.13
C ASN A 94 -1.86 -26.88 3.55
N PRO A 95 -2.63 -26.22 4.43
CA PRO A 95 -2.68 -26.57 5.85
C PRO A 95 -3.72 -27.64 6.17
N VAL A 96 -4.52 -28.10 5.19
CA VAL A 96 -5.60 -29.07 5.43
C VAL A 96 -5.06 -30.47 5.68
N GLY A 97 -5.71 -31.23 6.49
CA GLY A 97 -5.25 -32.60 6.70
C GLY A 97 -5.58 -33.18 8.07
N PRO A 98 -4.89 -34.29 8.46
CA PRO A 98 -3.66 -34.82 7.86
C PRO A 98 -3.85 -35.57 6.51
N GLU A 99 -5.06 -35.89 6.08
CA GLU A 99 -5.32 -36.52 4.80
C GLU A 99 -6.15 -35.61 3.89
N PHE A 100 -5.88 -35.64 2.60
CA PHE A 100 -6.73 -35.06 1.58
C PHE A 100 -7.98 -35.93 1.35
N THR A 101 -8.94 -35.43 0.58
CA THR A 101 -10.20 -36.13 0.28
C THR A 101 -9.99 -37.47 -0.43
N ASP A 102 -8.87 -37.65 -1.10
CA ASP A 102 -8.50 -38.88 -1.80
C ASP A 102 -7.70 -39.90 -0.95
N GLY A 103 -7.47 -39.58 0.33
CA GLY A 103 -6.74 -40.41 1.30
C GLY A 103 -5.22 -40.34 1.20
N ARG A 104 -4.65 -39.41 0.41
CA ARG A 104 -3.21 -39.09 0.47
C ARG A 104 -2.89 -38.33 1.76
N LEU A 105 -1.80 -38.73 2.39
CA LEU A 105 -1.28 -37.96 3.55
C LEU A 105 -0.75 -36.61 3.07
N ASN A 106 -1.19 -35.54 3.70
CA ASN A 106 -0.59 -34.20 3.59
C ASN A 106 0.32 -33.94 4.79
N PRO A 107 1.64 -33.99 4.64
CA PRO A 107 2.57 -33.69 5.74
C PRO A 107 2.36 -32.30 6.31
N PHE A 108 1.96 -31.32 5.49
CA PHE A 108 1.76 -29.93 5.91
C PHE A 108 0.39 -29.70 6.55
N GLY A 109 -0.49 -30.69 6.63
CA GLY A 109 -1.61 -30.73 7.57
C GLY A 109 -1.17 -30.85 9.04
N ILE A 110 0.07 -31.33 9.27
CA ILE A 110 0.64 -31.49 10.61
C ILE A 110 1.43 -30.23 11.00
N ARG A 111 0.93 -29.49 12.02
CA ARG A 111 1.48 -28.19 12.43
C ARG A 111 2.97 -28.25 12.76
N LYS A 112 3.43 -29.24 13.49
CA LYS A 112 4.84 -29.39 13.84
C LYS A 112 5.76 -29.60 12.64
N ILE A 113 5.27 -30.19 11.55
CA ILE A 113 6.03 -30.30 10.30
C ILE A 113 6.15 -28.92 9.65
N ARG A 114 5.07 -28.13 9.64
CA ARG A 114 5.15 -26.75 9.14
C ARG A 114 6.10 -25.90 9.97
N GLU A 115 6.00 -25.95 11.31
CA GLU A 115 6.90 -25.25 12.24
C GLU A 115 8.37 -25.63 11.97
N ALA A 116 8.68 -26.92 11.93
CA ALA A 116 10.04 -27.42 11.68
C ALA A 116 10.58 -27.01 10.30
N SER A 117 9.70 -26.88 9.31
CA SER A 117 10.10 -26.47 7.95
C SER A 117 10.70 -25.07 7.88
N ASN A 118 10.50 -24.20 8.89
CA ASN A 118 11.22 -22.93 9.00
C ASN A 118 12.74 -23.13 8.99
N MET A 119 13.23 -24.18 9.65
CA MET A 119 14.65 -24.50 9.76
C MET A 119 15.22 -25.20 8.51
N LEU A 120 14.39 -25.54 7.51
CA LEU A 120 14.87 -26.01 6.19
C LEU A 120 15.26 -24.84 5.27
N ILE A 121 14.93 -23.61 5.63
CA ILE A 121 15.06 -22.44 4.75
C ILE A 121 16.30 -21.64 5.12
N ASP A 122 17.34 -21.75 4.28
CA ASP A 122 18.53 -20.90 4.34
C ASP A 122 18.22 -19.56 3.66
N ARG A 123 17.79 -18.60 4.46
CA ARG A 123 17.33 -17.27 3.99
C ARG A 123 18.50 -16.43 3.48
N ASP A 124 19.70 -16.61 4.04
CA ASP A 124 20.90 -15.91 3.56
C ASP A 124 21.29 -16.42 2.18
N TYR A 125 21.28 -17.74 1.96
CA TYR A 125 21.48 -18.32 0.63
C TYR A 125 20.45 -17.79 -0.39
N ILE A 126 19.16 -17.76 -0.03
CA ILE A 126 18.11 -17.25 -0.91
C ILE A 126 18.38 -15.77 -1.25
N ALA A 127 18.66 -14.93 -0.25
CA ALA A 127 18.90 -13.51 -0.45
C ALA A 127 20.15 -13.24 -1.32
N GLN A 128 21.25 -13.93 -1.06
CA GLN A 128 22.54 -13.68 -1.73
C GLN A 128 22.62 -14.37 -3.09
N GLU A 129 22.24 -15.64 -3.18
CA GLU A 129 22.46 -16.44 -4.39
C GLU A 129 21.26 -16.40 -5.35
N LEU A 130 20.02 -16.45 -4.82
CA LEU A 130 18.84 -16.48 -5.70
C LEU A 130 18.36 -15.07 -6.07
N TYR A 131 18.48 -14.10 -5.16
CA TYR A 131 18.13 -12.69 -5.40
C TYR A 131 19.34 -11.81 -5.72
N GLY A 132 20.57 -12.36 -5.74
CA GLY A 132 21.79 -11.61 -6.09
C GLY A 132 22.07 -10.42 -5.18
N GLY A 133 21.69 -10.49 -3.88
CA GLY A 133 21.82 -9.42 -2.91
C GLY A 133 20.70 -8.36 -2.97
N LEU A 134 19.69 -8.52 -3.85
CA LEU A 134 18.51 -7.63 -3.91
C LEU A 134 17.38 -8.13 -2.99
N ALA A 135 17.75 -8.66 -1.84
CA ALA A 135 16.80 -9.09 -0.82
C ALA A 135 17.50 -9.17 0.56
N LEU A 136 16.69 -9.08 1.61
CA LEU A 136 17.10 -9.30 3.00
C LEU A 136 16.40 -10.53 3.56
N PRO A 137 17.04 -11.36 4.41
CA PRO A 137 16.40 -12.46 5.10
C PRO A 137 15.15 -12.01 5.84
N LYS A 138 14.03 -12.74 5.65
CA LYS A 138 12.77 -12.46 6.30
C LYS A 138 12.27 -13.69 7.05
N TYR A 139 11.94 -13.52 8.32
CA TYR A 139 11.50 -14.61 9.19
C TYR A 139 10.01 -14.57 9.57
N ASN A 140 9.40 -13.39 9.57
CA ASN A 140 8.02 -13.19 10.01
C ASN A 140 7.26 -12.25 9.06
N MET A 141 5.95 -12.04 9.29
CA MET A 141 5.10 -11.26 8.41
C MET A 141 5.37 -9.75 8.44
N LEU A 142 6.00 -9.23 9.50
CA LEU A 142 6.32 -7.81 9.57
C LEU A 142 7.39 -7.46 8.54
N ASN A 143 7.28 -6.31 7.91
CA ASN A 143 8.33 -5.81 7.04
C ASN A 143 9.47 -5.27 7.91
N ASN A 144 10.68 -5.76 7.68
CA ASN A 144 11.87 -5.39 8.48
C ASN A 144 12.21 -3.91 8.38
N ALA A 145 11.85 -3.26 7.28
CA ALA A 145 12.07 -1.81 7.09
C ALA A 145 11.02 -0.94 7.79
N TYR A 146 9.90 -1.48 8.30
CA TYR A 146 8.83 -0.66 8.87
C TYR A 146 8.91 -0.56 10.41
N VAL A 147 8.32 0.51 10.94
CA VAL A 147 8.41 0.87 12.36
C VAL A 147 7.93 -0.21 13.33
N ASP A 148 6.96 -1.03 12.96
CA ASP A 148 6.44 -2.08 13.85
C ASP A 148 7.44 -3.20 14.12
N TYR A 149 8.33 -3.51 13.15
CA TYR A 149 9.39 -4.46 13.37
C TYR A 149 10.37 -3.97 14.47
N SER A 150 10.79 -2.71 14.42
CA SER A 150 11.70 -2.14 15.43
C SER A 150 11.09 -2.13 16.84
N ARG A 151 9.76 -1.98 16.96
CA ARG A 151 9.05 -2.00 18.24
C ARG A 151 9.09 -3.36 18.94
N VAL A 152 9.19 -4.45 18.17
CA VAL A 152 9.22 -5.84 18.66
C VAL A 152 10.51 -6.57 18.31
N VAL A 153 11.58 -5.83 18.05
CA VAL A 153 12.84 -6.37 17.52
C VAL A 153 13.45 -7.44 18.44
N GLU A 154 13.30 -7.29 19.77
CA GLU A 154 13.83 -8.28 20.72
C GLU A 154 13.17 -9.64 20.50
N THR A 155 11.84 -9.68 20.39
CA THR A 155 11.11 -10.92 20.10
C THR A 155 11.42 -11.45 18.71
N ALA A 156 11.47 -10.55 17.71
CA ALA A 156 11.78 -10.92 16.33
C ALA A 156 13.15 -11.59 16.25
N ARG A 157 14.20 -10.99 16.80
CA ARG A 157 15.57 -11.56 16.80
C ARG A 157 15.67 -12.89 17.54
N ALA A 158 15.00 -13.04 18.69
CA ALA A 158 14.96 -14.31 19.42
C ALA A 158 14.33 -15.44 18.57
N LEU A 159 13.26 -15.12 17.82
CA LEU A 159 12.61 -16.08 16.92
C LEU A 159 13.44 -16.38 15.68
N GLU A 160 14.13 -15.39 15.12
CA GLU A 160 15.08 -15.58 14.01
C GLU A 160 16.19 -16.56 14.37
N VAL A 161 16.75 -16.43 15.56
CA VAL A 161 17.75 -17.38 16.09
C VAL A 161 17.15 -18.76 16.29
N LYS A 162 15.99 -18.87 16.93
CA LYS A 162 15.31 -20.15 17.20
C LYS A 162 15.01 -20.92 15.92
N TYR A 163 14.61 -20.21 14.86
CA TYR A 163 14.20 -20.81 13.58
C TYR A 163 15.24 -20.59 12.46
N ALA A 164 16.47 -20.25 12.81
CA ALA A 164 17.59 -20.19 11.86
C ALA A 164 17.77 -21.53 11.12
N TYR A 165 18.37 -21.47 9.93
CA TYR A 165 18.63 -22.66 9.14
C TYR A 165 19.37 -23.74 9.95
N ASN A 166 18.72 -24.89 10.09
CA ASN A 166 19.27 -26.08 10.76
C ASN A 166 18.60 -27.33 10.17
N PHE A 167 19.15 -27.79 9.07
CA PHE A 167 18.59 -28.90 8.31
C PHE A 167 18.43 -30.19 9.15
N ASP A 168 19.42 -30.54 9.97
CA ASP A 168 19.40 -31.79 10.74
C ASP A 168 18.32 -31.75 11.82
N ALA A 169 18.19 -30.63 12.55
CA ALA A 169 17.13 -30.45 13.54
C ALA A 169 15.72 -30.51 12.91
N ALA A 170 15.54 -29.84 11.76
CA ALA A 170 14.27 -29.86 11.02
C ALA A 170 13.93 -31.31 10.59
N LYS A 171 14.90 -32.00 10.01
CA LYS A 171 14.73 -33.37 9.56
C LYS A 171 14.34 -34.31 10.69
N ASP A 172 14.99 -34.22 11.85
CA ASP A 172 14.69 -35.08 13.00
C ASP A 172 13.23 -34.89 13.47
N VAL A 173 12.75 -33.63 13.59
CA VAL A 173 11.36 -33.33 13.95
C VAL A 173 10.42 -33.89 12.89
N ILE A 174 10.67 -33.59 11.61
CA ILE A 174 9.79 -34.05 10.51
C ILE A 174 9.76 -35.60 10.49
N HIS A 175 10.87 -36.28 10.68
CA HIS A 175 10.90 -37.73 10.74
C HIS A 175 10.08 -38.30 11.90
N ALA A 176 10.14 -37.70 13.07
CA ALA A 176 9.35 -38.11 14.23
C ALA A 176 7.83 -37.97 13.94
N GLU A 177 7.42 -36.83 13.46
CA GLU A 177 6.00 -36.55 13.13
C GLU A 177 5.46 -37.42 11.97
N MET A 178 6.30 -37.72 10.97
CA MET A 178 5.93 -38.62 9.87
C MET A 178 5.72 -40.07 10.39
N ILE A 179 6.54 -40.54 11.30
CA ILE A 179 6.35 -41.86 11.93
C ILE A 179 5.07 -41.87 12.77
N GLU A 180 4.80 -40.80 13.56
CA GLU A 180 3.58 -40.65 14.35
C GLU A 180 2.32 -40.65 13.46
N ALA A 181 2.41 -40.03 12.28
CA ALA A 181 1.34 -40.04 11.26
C ALA A 181 1.16 -41.42 10.56
N GLY A 182 1.97 -42.43 10.92
CA GLY A 182 1.87 -43.77 10.35
C GLY A 182 2.61 -43.96 9.01
N ALA A 183 3.43 -43.00 8.61
CA ALA A 183 4.29 -43.12 7.45
C ALA A 183 5.51 -43.99 7.75
N THR A 184 6.09 -44.61 6.70
CA THR A 184 7.29 -45.46 6.79
C THR A 184 8.35 -45.01 5.80
N LEU A 185 9.60 -45.05 6.20
CA LEU A 185 10.73 -44.70 5.34
C LEU A 185 11.22 -45.95 4.61
N VAL A 186 11.05 -46.04 3.29
CA VAL A 186 11.45 -47.15 2.45
C VAL A 186 12.46 -46.66 1.42
N ASN A 187 13.67 -47.24 1.44
CA ASN A 187 14.78 -46.83 0.58
C ASN A 187 15.07 -45.31 0.59
N GLY A 188 14.94 -44.69 1.77
CA GLY A 188 15.19 -43.25 1.95
C GLY A 188 14.01 -42.34 1.48
N LYS A 189 12.86 -42.91 1.12
CA LYS A 189 11.68 -42.18 0.73
C LYS A 189 10.48 -42.51 1.62
N TRP A 190 9.69 -41.50 1.97
CA TRP A 190 8.51 -41.63 2.79
C TRP A 190 7.35 -42.26 2.02
N HIS A 191 6.70 -43.24 2.66
CA HIS A 191 5.54 -43.95 2.12
C HIS A 191 4.36 -43.87 3.11
N TYR A 192 3.16 -43.74 2.58
CA TYR A 192 1.92 -43.82 3.34
C TYR A 192 0.93 -44.71 2.59
N ALA A 193 0.25 -45.61 3.30
CA ALA A 193 -0.65 -46.61 2.70
C ALA A 193 0.01 -47.37 1.53
N GLY A 194 1.32 -47.65 1.63
CA GLY A 194 2.10 -48.39 0.63
C GLY A 194 2.51 -47.60 -0.61
N LYS A 195 2.26 -46.31 -0.69
CA LYS A 195 2.61 -45.40 -1.81
C LYS A 195 3.66 -44.37 -1.36
N PRO A 196 4.59 -43.95 -2.24
CA PRO A 196 5.45 -42.83 -1.96
C PRO A 196 4.61 -41.56 -1.69
N ILE A 197 5.06 -40.72 -0.73
CA ILE A 197 4.46 -39.41 -0.48
C ILE A 197 5.09 -38.42 -1.45
N GLU A 198 4.26 -37.95 -2.38
CA GLU A 198 4.65 -36.93 -3.36
C GLU A 198 4.23 -35.54 -2.89
N ILE A 199 5.15 -34.59 -2.94
CA ILE A 199 4.92 -33.18 -2.63
C ILE A 199 4.85 -32.39 -3.93
N LEU A 200 3.70 -31.81 -4.18
CA LEU A 200 3.44 -30.95 -5.36
C LEU A 200 3.75 -29.50 -5.00
N ILE A 201 4.80 -28.94 -5.61
CA ILE A 201 5.23 -27.55 -5.42
C ILE A 201 4.74 -26.73 -6.60
N LEU A 202 3.84 -25.80 -6.33
CA LEU A 202 3.33 -24.85 -7.32
C LEU A 202 4.23 -23.61 -7.29
N ALA A 203 5.15 -23.51 -8.25
CA ALA A 203 6.15 -22.45 -8.30
C ALA A 203 5.77 -21.36 -9.31
N ARG A 204 5.90 -20.09 -8.90
CA ARG A 204 5.73 -18.93 -9.82
C ARG A 204 6.86 -18.94 -10.84
N SER A 205 6.52 -18.67 -12.10
CA SER A 205 7.44 -18.76 -13.23
C SER A 205 8.07 -17.42 -13.65
N GLU A 206 7.50 -16.29 -13.21
CA GLU A 206 7.83 -14.98 -13.73
C GLU A 206 9.08 -14.33 -13.11
N ASP A 207 9.49 -14.77 -11.92
CA ASP A 207 10.58 -14.13 -11.16
C ASP A 207 11.38 -15.16 -10.35
N GLN A 208 12.22 -14.69 -9.40
CA GLN A 208 13.10 -15.50 -8.56
C GLN A 208 12.35 -16.56 -7.73
N ARG A 209 11.05 -16.45 -7.53
CA ARG A 209 10.23 -17.46 -6.85
C ARG A 209 10.26 -18.82 -7.54
N ARG A 210 10.59 -18.84 -8.84
CA ARG A 210 10.88 -20.10 -9.55
C ARG A 210 12.05 -20.82 -8.89
N LEU A 211 13.17 -20.13 -8.65
CA LEU A 211 14.37 -20.68 -8.03
C LEU A 211 14.13 -21.08 -6.57
N VAL A 212 13.28 -20.33 -5.86
CA VAL A 212 12.84 -20.68 -4.49
C VAL A 212 12.05 -21.99 -4.51
N GLY A 213 11.22 -22.23 -5.54
CA GLY A 213 10.52 -23.51 -5.75
C GLY A 213 11.49 -24.68 -5.95
N ASP A 214 12.55 -24.51 -6.75
CA ASP A 214 13.59 -25.51 -6.94
C ASP A 214 14.36 -25.79 -5.64
N TYR A 215 14.70 -24.72 -4.89
CA TYR A 215 15.38 -24.81 -3.60
C TYR A 215 14.58 -25.64 -2.59
N ILE A 216 13.28 -25.33 -2.37
CA ILE A 216 12.48 -26.08 -1.40
C ILE A 216 12.24 -27.52 -1.84
N ALA A 217 12.13 -27.77 -3.15
CA ALA A 217 12.06 -29.15 -3.67
C ALA A 217 13.30 -29.97 -3.28
N GLU A 218 14.48 -29.39 -3.43
CA GLU A 218 15.74 -30.03 -3.04
C GLU A 218 15.80 -30.30 -1.53
N GLN A 219 15.40 -29.36 -0.67
CA GLN A 219 15.40 -29.57 0.77
C GLN A 219 14.40 -30.67 1.17
N LEU A 220 13.21 -30.70 0.63
CA LEU A 220 12.19 -31.71 0.92
C LEU A 220 12.60 -33.11 0.38
N ASP A 221 13.29 -33.17 -0.77
CA ASP A 221 13.83 -34.42 -1.30
C ASP A 221 14.92 -35.02 -0.38
N LYS A 222 15.79 -34.18 0.20
CA LYS A 222 16.78 -34.54 1.20
C LYS A 222 16.17 -35.06 2.53
N VAL A 223 14.97 -34.53 2.89
CA VAL A 223 14.18 -35.03 4.03
C VAL A 223 13.59 -36.42 3.76
N GLY A 224 13.43 -36.79 2.49
CA GLY A 224 12.91 -38.10 2.08
C GLY A 224 11.55 -38.07 1.37
N PHE A 225 11.05 -36.93 1.00
CA PHE A 225 9.84 -36.84 0.15
C PHE A 225 10.19 -37.09 -1.33
N VAL A 226 9.20 -37.35 -2.14
CA VAL A 226 9.29 -37.28 -3.61
C VAL A 226 8.70 -35.92 -4.03
N THR A 227 9.46 -35.11 -4.74
CA THR A 227 9.03 -33.75 -5.08
C THR A 227 8.73 -33.60 -6.57
N THR A 228 7.69 -32.84 -6.90
CA THR A 228 7.34 -32.44 -8.27
C THR A 228 7.10 -30.93 -8.26
N VAL A 229 7.79 -30.18 -9.14
CA VAL A 229 7.63 -28.73 -9.29
C VAL A 229 6.80 -28.43 -10.53
N ASP A 230 5.68 -27.73 -10.34
CA ASP A 230 4.80 -27.26 -11.40
C ASP A 230 4.95 -25.73 -11.52
N TYR A 231 5.52 -25.28 -12.63
CA TYR A 231 5.77 -23.84 -12.86
C TYR A 231 4.58 -23.19 -13.52
N ARG A 232 4.03 -22.15 -12.89
CA ARG A 232 2.85 -21.42 -13.34
C ARG A 232 3.04 -19.92 -13.25
N SER A 233 2.45 -19.19 -14.17
CA SER A 233 2.22 -17.76 -14.00
C SER A 233 1.24 -17.50 -12.86
N GLY A 234 1.19 -16.26 -12.34
CA GLY A 234 0.24 -15.88 -11.29
C GLY A 234 -1.21 -16.15 -11.66
N ALA A 235 -1.58 -15.84 -12.89
CA ALA A 235 -2.93 -16.07 -13.41
C ALA A 235 -3.29 -17.57 -13.47
N GLU A 236 -2.34 -18.43 -13.81
CA GLU A 236 -2.54 -19.87 -13.85
C GLU A 236 -2.50 -20.53 -12.47
N ALA A 237 -1.70 -20.00 -11.55
CA ALA A 237 -1.56 -20.53 -10.19
C ALA A 237 -2.75 -20.17 -9.29
N SER A 238 -3.29 -18.95 -9.40
CA SER A 238 -4.35 -18.45 -8.53
C SER A 238 -5.61 -19.35 -8.50
N PRO A 239 -6.12 -19.86 -9.61
CA PRO A 239 -7.24 -20.80 -9.60
C PRO A 239 -6.96 -22.13 -8.87
N ILE A 240 -5.67 -22.50 -8.69
CA ILE A 240 -5.27 -23.76 -8.07
C ILE A 240 -5.12 -23.58 -6.56
N TRP A 241 -4.29 -22.61 -6.11
CA TRP A 241 -3.92 -22.50 -4.69
C TRP A 241 -4.83 -21.59 -3.88
N MET A 242 -5.36 -20.52 -4.49
CA MET A 242 -6.09 -19.46 -3.78
C MET A 242 -7.61 -19.67 -3.91
N MET A 243 -8.07 -19.93 -5.13
CA MET A 243 -9.50 -20.03 -5.48
C MET A 243 -9.99 -21.47 -5.55
N GLY A 244 -9.08 -22.47 -5.61
CA GLY A 244 -9.41 -23.89 -5.62
C GLY A 244 -9.65 -24.44 -4.23
N ASP A 245 -10.34 -25.59 -4.14
CA ASP A 245 -10.53 -26.30 -2.87
C ASP A 245 -9.21 -26.93 -2.41
N PRO A 246 -8.62 -26.52 -1.26
CA PRO A 246 -7.36 -27.07 -0.79
C PRO A 246 -7.46 -28.56 -0.41
N TRP A 247 -8.64 -29.08 -0.07
CA TRP A 247 -8.85 -30.50 0.27
C TRP A 247 -8.69 -31.46 -0.91
N GLU A 248 -8.73 -30.94 -2.15
CA GLU A 248 -8.43 -31.76 -3.34
C GLU A 248 -6.95 -32.17 -3.47
N GLY A 249 -6.05 -31.54 -2.73
CA GLY A 249 -4.63 -31.87 -2.72
C GLY A 249 -3.93 -31.68 -4.07
N LYS A 250 -4.33 -30.67 -4.86
CA LYS A 250 -3.70 -30.32 -6.14
C LYS A 250 -2.35 -29.63 -5.97
N TRP A 251 -2.02 -29.21 -4.78
CA TRP A 251 -0.77 -28.58 -4.40
C TRP A 251 -0.51 -28.78 -2.90
N HIS A 252 0.77 -28.72 -2.51
CA HIS A 252 1.23 -28.80 -1.11
C HIS A 252 1.95 -27.54 -0.66
N VAL A 253 2.78 -26.97 -1.55
CA VAL A 253 3.57 -25.76 -1.32
C VAL A 253 3.40 -24.83 -2.50
N TYR A 254 3.21 -23.55 -2.24
CA TYR A 254 3.17 -22.49 -3.24
C TYR A 254 4.25 -21.45 -2.96
N THR A 255 4.97 -21.01 -3.99
CA THR A 255 5.92 -19.89 -3.85
C THR A 255 5.19 -18.57 -3.95
N GLY A 256 4.71 -18.10 -2.82
CA GLY A 256 3.93 -16.85 -2.69
C GLY A 256 4.79 -15.60 -2.69
N GLY A 257 4.13 -14.48 -2.81
CA GLY A 257 4.73 -13.15 -2.64
C GLY A 257 3.64 -12.08 -2.51
N TRP A 258 3.90 -11.09 -1.69
CA TRP A 258 2.96 -10.01 -1.38
C TRP A 258 3.69 -8.67 -1.40
N GLY A 259 2.92 -7.61 -1.59
CA GLY A 259 3.43 -6.26 -1.53
C GLY A 259 2.54 -5.36 -0.68
N ALA A 260 3.14 -4.46 0.06
CA ALA A 260 2.44 -3.40 0.76
C ALA A 260 2.07 -2.29 -0.23
N GLY A 261 0.81 -1.84 -0.27
CA GLY A 261 0.37 -0.76 -1.16
C GLY A 261 0.88 0.63 -0.76
N ALA A 262 1.46 0.77 0.44
CA ALA A 262 2.09 1.96 0.99
C ALA A 262 3.00 1.57 2.16
N VAL A 263 3.76 2.52 2.69
CA VAL A 263 4.48 2.34 3.96
C VAL A 263 3.45 2.21 5.09
N TYR A 264 3.37 1.04 5.71
CA TYR A 264 2.45 0.81 6.82
C TYR A 264 3.01 1.34 8.14
N ARG A 265 2.23 2.13 8.83
CA ARG A 265 2.53 2.64 10.17
C ARG A 265 1.99 1.73 11.29
N ASP A 266 1.01 0.88 10.95
CA ASP A 266 0.44 -0.16 11.82
C ASP A 266 0.20 -1.43 10.99
N GLN A 267 0.93 -2.49 11.32
CA GLN A 267 0.85 -3.80 10.65
C GLN A 267 -0.01 -4.82 11.41
N GLY A 268 -0.78 -4.40 12.44
CA GLY A 268 -1.59 -5.31 13.24
C GLY A 268 -2.61 -6.12 12.47
N HIS A 269 -3.13 -5.55 11.38
CA HIS A 269 -4.08 -6.22 10.49
C HIS A 269 -3.49 -7.44 9.76
N ILE A 270 -2.15 -7.51 9.60
CA ILE A 270 -1.49 -8.59 8.85
C ILE A 270 -1.62 -9.94 9.58
N PHE A 271 -1.63 -9.95 10.92
CA PHE A 271 -1.85 -11.19 11.68
C PHE A 271 -3.22 -11.79 11.34
N ASP A 272 -4.25 -10.96 11.32
CA ASP A 272 -5.60 -11.39 10.96
C ASP A 272 -5.68 -11.87 9.51
N GLN A 273 -5.10 -11.10 8.60
CA GLN A 273 -5.10 -11.40 7.16
C GLN A 273 -4.37 -12.72 6.84
N MET A 274 -3.25 -13.02 7.49
CA MET A 274 -2.40 -14.15 7.08
C MET A 274 -2.71 -15.45 7.83
N TYR A 275 -3.33 -15.38 9.02
CA TYR A 275 -3.48 -16.53 9.91
C TYR A 275 -4.93 -16.85 10.29
N THR A 276 -5.93 -16.03 9.89
CA THR A 276 -7.32 -16.25 10.28
C THR A 276 -8.27 -16.33 9.10
N ARG A 277 -9.56 -16.62 9.37
CA ARG A 277 -10.61 -16.71 8.36
C ARG A 277 -11.36 -15.40 8.10
N ARG A 278 -11.10 -14.33 8.89
CA ARG A 278 -11.97 -13.14 8.96
C ARG A 278 -11.88 -12.22 7.75
N THR A 279 -10.67 -11.93 7.29
CA THR A 279 -10.47 -10.87 6.29
C THR A 279 -10.39 -11.34 4.85
N MET A 280 -10.22 -12.65 4.65
CA MET A 280 -10.07 -13.23 3.32
C MET A 280 -11.13 -14.32 3.08
N SER A 281 -11.93 -14.16 2.03
CA SER A 281 -13.04 -15.07 1.71
C SER A 281 -12.64 -16.28 0.83
N GLN A 282 -11.39 -16.34 0.39
CA GLN A 282 -10.91 -17.40 -0.50
C GLN A 282 -10.87 -18.76 0.21
N PRO A 283 -11.08 -19.88 -0.53
CA PRO A 283 -11.18 -21.23 0.04
C PRO A 283 -10.00 -21.62 0.93
N LEU A 284 -8.77 -21.23 0.57
CA LEU A 284 -7.59 -21.52 1.39
C LEU A 284 -7.72 -20.91 2.80
N TRP A 285 -8.11 -19.63 2.90
CA TRP A 285 -8.26 -18.95 4.22
C TRP A 285 -9.43 -19.53 5.01
N GLN A 286 -10.53 -19.90 4.33
CA GLN A 286 -11.67 -20.53 4.98
C GLN A 286 -11.37 -21.94 5.51
N ALA A 287 -10.32 -22.58 5.00
CA ALA A 287 -9.81 -23.86 5.48
C ALA A 287 -8.79 -23.77 6.60
N LEU A 288 -8.31 -22.56 6.97
CA LEU A 288 -7.37 -22.39 8.08
C LEU A 288 -8.00 -22.78 9.43
N GLU A 289 -7.22 -23.43 10.26
CA GLU A 289 -7.55 -23.73 11.65
C GLU A 289 -6.50 -23.11 12.57
N PRO A 290 -6.57 -21.79 12.83
CA PRO A 290 -5.58 -21.07 13.61
C PRO A 290 -5.51 -21.60 15.05
N ILE A 291 -4.37 -21.38 15.70
CA ILE A 291 -4.26 -21.56 17.16
C ILE A 291 -5.27 -20.60 17.80
N PRO A 292 -6.17 -21.07 18.71
CA PRO A 292 -7.24 -20.22 19.28
C PRO A 292 -6.72 -18.92 19.92
N GLU A 293 -5.58 -18.96 20.60
CA GLU A 293 -4.94 -17.77 21.18
C GLU A 293 -4.46 -16.80 20.09
N LEU A 294 -3.91 -17.30 18.97
CA LEU A 294 -3.50 -16.46 17.84
C LEU A 294 -4.72 -15.79 17.20
N ASP A 295 -5.81 -16.52 17.04
CA ASP A 295 -7.05 -15.97 16.47
C ASP A 295 -7.60 -14.83 17.34
N GLU A 296 -7.63 -14.99 18.66
CA GLU A 296 -8.06 -13.95 19.61
C GLU A 296 -7.15 -12.72 19.58
N ILE A 297 -5.82 -12.93 19.60
CA ILE A 297 -4.86 -11.83 19.56
C ILE A 297 -4.93 -11.09 18.22
N SER A 298 -5.03 -11.82 17.11
CA SER A 298 -5.18 -11.23 15.77
C SER A 298 -6.42 -10.34 15.67
N GLU A 299 -7.55 -10.79 16.25
CA GLU A 299 -8.77 -9.99 16.34
C GLU A 299 -8.56 -8.70 17.17
N LYS A 300 -7.88 -8.79 18.32
CA LYS A 300 -7.57 -7.62 19.15
C LYS A 300 -6.69 -6.61 18.40
N LEU A 301 -5.68 -7.08 17.68
CA LEU A 301 -4.79 -6.22 16.90
C LEU A 301 -5.51 -5.59 15.70
N TYR A 302 -6.34 -6.35 15.00
CA TYR A 302 -7.12 -5.87 13.87
C TYR A 302 -8.09 -4.75 14.27
N TYR A 303 -8.87 -4.96 15.32
CA TYR A 303 -9.85 -3.98 15.83
C TYR A 303 -9.27 -3.00 16.86
N LYS A 304 -7.94 -3.01 17.06
CA LYS A 304 -7.23 -2.13 18.01
C LYS A 304 -7.82 -2.15 19.42
N ARG A 305 -8.10 -3.36 19.95
CA ARG A 305 -8.62 -3.58 21.29
C ARG A 305 -7.48 -3.66 22.31
N PHE A 306 -6.72 -2.59 22.41
CA PHE A 306 -5.66 -2.36 23.39
C PHE A 306 -5.72 -0.91 23.86
N THR A 307 -5.16 -0.62 25.03
CA THR A 307 -5.23 0.71 25.66
C THR A 307 -3.88 1.39 25.78
N THR A 308 -2.78 0.64 25.67
CA THR A 308 -1.41 1.18 25.75
C THR A 308 -0.54 0.60 24.64
N MET A 309 0.55 1.32 24.30
CA MET A 309 1.55 0.80 23.35
C MET A 309 2.32 -0.39 23.91
N GLU A 310 2.44 -0.51 25.25
CA GLU A 310 3.05 -1.68 25.88
C GLU A 310 2.18 -2.92 25.73
N GLU A 311 0.88 -2.83 26.02
CA GLU A 311 -0.10 -3.91 25.75
C GLU A 311 -0.07 -4.32 24.27
N ARG A 312 0.00 -3.35 23.34
CA ARG A 312 0.14 -3.62 21.91
C ARG A 312 1.42 -4.40 21.61
N LYS A 313 2.56 -3.99 22.19
CA LYS A 313 3.85 -4.69 22.04
C LYS A 313 3.79 -6.13 22.55
N GLU A 314 3.18 -6.38 23.70
CA GLU A 314 2.98 -7.72 24.24
C GLU A 314 2.12 -8.58 23.31
N LEU A 315 1.00 -8.03 22.80
CA LEU A 315 0.14 -8.74 21.82
C LEU A 315 0.90 -9.09 20.55
N TYR A 316 1.69 -8.15 19.99
CA TYR A 316 2.51 -8.41 18.80
C TYR A 316 3.55 -9.49 19.06
N SER A 317 4.27 -9.41 20.17
CA SER A 317 5.29 -10.38 20.54
C SER A 317 4.70 -11.78 20.65
N ARG A 318 3.56 -11.90 21.33
CA ARG A 318 2.88 -13.18 21.48
C ARG A 318 2.31 -13.71 20.17
N ALA A 319 1.73 -12.83 19.32
CA ALA A 319 1.25 -13.19 17.99
C ALA A 319 2.39 -13.70 17.10
N LEU A 320 3.58 -13.09 17.15
CA LEU A 320 4.76 -13.56 16.42
C LEU A 320 5.16 -14.98 16.84
N GLU A 321 5.23 -15.27 18.14
CA GLU A 321 5.55 -16.60 18.64
C GLU A 321 4.57 -17.65 18.10
N LEU A 322 3.27 -17.38 18.24
CA LEU A 322 2.21 -18.29 17.81
C LEU A 322 2.15 -18.46 16.28
N ALA A 323 2.48 -17.41 15.54
CA ALA A 323 2.57 -17.45 14.08
C ALA A 323 3.66 -18.42 13.60
N PHE A 324 4.80 -18.47 14.29
CA PHE A 324 5.83 -19.48 14.01
C PHE A 324 5.39 -20.89 14.40
N GLU A 325 4.71 -21.06 15.53
CA GLU A 325 4.19 -22.37 15.94
C GLU A 325 3.12 -22.90 14.96
N ASP A 326 2.31 -22.03 14.38
CA ASP A 326 1.29 -22.43 13.38
C ASP A 326 1.86 -22.63 11.97
N SER A 327 2.68 -21.74 11.52
CA SER A 327 3.45 -21.76 10.26
C SER A 327 2.68 -22.22 9.01
N PRO A 328 1.47 -21.74 8.73
CA PRO A 328 0.85 -21.99 7.43
C PRO A 328 1.61 -21.29 6.30
N ARG A 329 2.50 -20.35 6.66
CA ARG A 329 3.38 -19.60 5.79
C ARG A 329 4.77 -19.53 6.38
N ILE A 330 5.78 -19.63 5.52
CA ILE A 330 7.18 -19.42 5.88
C ILE A 330 7.72 -18.29 5.03
N TYR A 331 8.13 -17.21 5.66
CA TYR A 331 8.71 -16.05 5.01
C TYR A 331 10.16 -16.35 4.62
N THR A 332 10.56 -15.91 3.45
CA THR A 332 11.90 -16.17 2.91
C THR A 332 12.75 -14.93 2.85
N VAL A 333 12.29 -13.90 2.12
CA VAL A 333 13.03 -12.65 1.95
C VAL A 333 12.10 -11.44 1.84
N ASP A 334 12.53 -10.29 2.40
CA ASP A 334 12.09 -8.96 2.00
C ASP A 334 12.85 -8.55 0.74
N GLN A 335 12.15 -8.18 -0.32
CA GLN A 335 12.76 -7.79 -1.58
C GLN A 335 13.20 -6.34 -1.55
N ILE A 336 14.42 -6.07 -2.01
CA ILE A 336 14.89 -4.74 -2.35
C ILE A 336 14.64 -4.58 -3.85
N SER A 337 13.49 -3.97 -4.16
CA SER A 337 13.13 -3.75 -5.56
C SER A 337 13.56 -2.36 -6.03
N TYR A 338 13.55 -2.16 -7.34
CA TYR A 338 13.92 -0.89 -7.95
C TYR A 338 12.93 -0.50 -9.04
N VAL A 339 12.78 0.82 -9.26
CA VAL A 339 12.11 1.46 -10.39
C VAL A 339 13.17 2.11 -11.24
N ALA A 340 13.32 1.67 -12.49
CA ALA A 340 14.34 2.17 -13.39
C ALA A 340 13.90 3.47 -14.08
N ARG A 341 14.81 4.42 -14.23
CA ARG A 341 14.57 5.69 -14.92
C ARG A 341 15.82 6.20 -15.64
N ARG A 342 15.64 7.17 -16.51
CA ARG A 342 16.76 7.97 -17.02
C ARG A 342 17.27 8.89 -15.91
N ALA A 343 18.56 9.17 -15.90
CA ALA A 343 19.18 10.01 -14.88
C ALA A 343 18.71 11.48 -14.88
N ASP A 344 18.20 11.96 -16.03
CA ASP A 344 17.65 13.30 -16.21
C ASP A 344 16.17 13.42 -15.81
N ILE A 345 15.52 12.34 -15.38
CA ILE A 345 14.12 12.32 -14.95
C ILE A 345 14.04 12.27 -13.41
N SER A 346 13.19 13.11 -12.82
CA SER A 346 12.78 13.00 -11.42
C SER A 346 11.28 12.77 -11.31
N VAL A 347 10.87 11.98 -10.32
CA VAL A 347 9.45 11.67 -10.02
C VAL A 347 9.33 11.13 -8.61
N ALA A 348 8.28 11.49 -7.87
CA ALA A 348 8.01 10.90 -6.57
C ALA A 348 7.82 9.39 -6.68
N SER A 349 8.44 8.65 -5.76
CA SER A 349 8.40 7.20 -5.69
C SER A 349 8.07 6.77 -4.27
N ASP A 350 7.00 6.00 -4.09
CA ASP A 350 6.64 5.44 -2.79
C ASP A 350 7.66 4.39 -2.35
N LEU A 351 8.09 4.42 -1.09
CA LEU A 351 9.10 3.49 -0.57
C LEU A 351 8.63 2.03 -0.51
N ALA A 352 7.31 1.79 -0.53
CA ALA A 352 6.79 0.43 -0.56
C ALA A 352 6.76 -0.15 -1.98
N GLN A 353 6.18 0.57 -2.95
CA GLN A 353 5.85 0.02 -4.28
C GLN A 353 6.23 0.93 -5.46
N GLY A 354 6.97 2.00 -5.22
CA GLY A 354 7.49 2.83 -6.28
C GLY A 354 6.50 3.85 -6.87
N VAL A 355 6.78 4.27 -8.10
CA VAL A 355 6.04 5.35 -8.79
C VAL A 355 4.55 5.03 -8.94
N SER A 356 4.20 3.77 -9.22
CA SER A 356 2.80 3.37 -9.44
C SER A 356 1.93 3.50 -8.20
N SER A 357 2.49 3.58 -6.99
CA SER A 357 1.74 3.61 -5.72
C SER A 357 1.51 4.99 -5.14
N THR A 358 2.14 6.03 -5.65
CA THR A 358 1.92 7.41 -5.17
C THR A 358 1.00 8.21 -6.10
N ALA A 359 0.10 9.00 -5.51
CA ALA A 359 -0.70 9.99 -6.26
C ALA A 359 0.11 11.24 -6.67
N LEU A 360 1.33 11.38 -6.17
CA LEU A 360 2.19 12.54 -6.41
C LEU A 360 2.96 12.47 -7.73
N TRP A 361 3.08 11.28 -8.33
CA TRP A 361 3.91 11.09 -9.52
C TRP A 361 3.60 12.06 -10.66
N PRO A 362 2.34 12.45 -10.96
CA PRO A 362 2.07 13.33 -12.11
C PRO A 362 2.59 14.75 -11.90
N SER A 363 2.47 15.27 -10.67
CA SER A 363 2.90 16.64 -10.34
C SER A 363 4.41 16.74 -10.17
N THR A 364 5.08 15.65 -9.77
CA THR A 364 6.53 15.64 -9.52
C THR A 364 7.36 15.17 -10.71
N LEU A 365 6.72 14.55 -11.71
CA LEU A 365 7.40 14.05 -12.92
C LEU A 365 7.95 15.19 -13.76
N ARG A 366 9.27 15.25 -13.91
CA ARG A 366 9.93 16.27 -14.73
C ARG A 366 11.24 15.77 -15.34
N ARG A 367 11.70 16.44 -16.41
CA ARG A 367 13.00 16.24 -17.03
C ARG A 367 13.91 17.41 -16.70
N GLY A 368 14.84 17.22 -15.77
CA GLY A 368 15.73 18.29 -15.29
C GLY A 368 14.96 19.57 -14.95
N ASP A 369 15.35 20.70 -15.53
CA ASP A 369 14.67 21.99 -15.36
C ASP A 369 13.70 22.33 -16.51
N GLU A 370 13.41 21.40 -17.41
CA GLU A 370 12.52 21.63 -18.53
C GLU A 370 11.05 21.76 -18.08
N ILE A 371 10.33 22.68 -18.71
CA ILE A 371 8.89 22.86 -18.57
C ILE A 371 8.22 22.45 -19.87
N GLY A 372 7.19 21.60 -19.78
CA GLY A 372 6.48 21.09 -20.95
C GLY A 372 7.09 19.80 -21.51
N GLY A 373 6.67 19.47 -22.72
CA GLY A 373 7.12 18.27 -23.43
C GLY A 373 6.41 16.98 -23.04
N THR A 374 6.91 15.86 -23.56
CA THR A 374 6.31 14.54 -23.41
C THR A 374 7.27 13.60 -22.67
N VAL A 375 6.75 12.85 -21.72
CA VAL A 375 7.45 11.76 -21.00
C VAL A 375 6.78 10.44 -21.32
N LYS A 376 7.58 9.39 -21.59
CA LYS A 376 7.11 8.03 -21.88
C LYS A 376 7.42 7.11 -20.70
N ILE A 377 6.37 6.49 -20.17
CA ILE A 377 6.44 5.55 -19.04
C ILE A 377 6.15 4.14 -19.55
N GLY A 378 7.06 3.20 -19.28
CA GLY A 378 6.82 1.78 -19.47
C GLY A 378 6.12 1.17 -18.23
N SER A 379 5.16 0.30 -18.44
CA SER A 379 4.49 -0.48 -17.41
C SER A 379 4.39 -1.93 -17.86
N GLN A 380 4.46 -2.88 -16.93
CA GLN A 380 4.39 -4.31 -17.28
C GLN A 380 3.11 -4.69 -18.03
N GLN A 381 1.99 -4.05 -17.66
CA GLN A 381 0.69 -4.23 -18.30
C GLN A 381 -0.03 -2.88 -18.38
N VAL A 382 -0.98 -2.74 -19.29
CA VAL A 382 -1.78 -1.53 -19.48
C VAL A 382 -3.17 -1.93 -20.00
N LEU A 383 -4.24 -1.30 -19.47
CA LEU A 383 -5.64 -1.50 -19.88
C LEU A 383 -6.08 -2.97 -19.76
N VAL A 384 -5.86 -3.56 -18.59
CA VAL A 384 -6.21 -4.96 -18.30
C VAL A 384 -7.65 -5.08 -17.82
N GLU A 385 -8.10 -4.17 -16.95
CA GLU A 385 -9.43 -4.15 -16.38
C GLU A 385 -10.20 -2.88 -16.75
N PRO A 386 -11.55 -2.90 -16.76
CA PRO A 386 -12.34 -1.71 -16.99
C PRO A 386 -12.09 -0.63 -15.92
N TRP A 387 -12.03 0.63 -16.33
CA TRP A 387 -11.91 1.73 -15.40
C TRP A 387 -13.28 2.21 -14.94
N ASN A 388 -13.61 1.97 -13.68
CA ASN A 388 -14.73 2.61 -13.00
C ASN A 388 -14.42 2.79 -11.50
N PRO A 389 -14.87 3.88 -10.85
CA PRO A 389 -14.50 4.17 -9.46
C PRO A 389 -15.31 3.36 -8.44
N VAL A 390 -16.43 2.76 -8.83
CA VAL A 390 -17.38 2.09 -7.91
C VAL A 390 -17.02 0.64 -7.67
N GLY A 391 -16.83 -0.15 -8.73
CA GLY A 391 -16.40 -1.52 -8.66
C GLY A 391 -14.96 -1.74 -9.12
N GLY A 392 -14.22 -0.68 -9.23
CA GLY A 392 -12.91 -0.38 -9.72
C GLY A 392 -11.93 -1.49 -10.06
N SER A 393 -10.88 -1.16 -10.78
CA SER A 393 -9.74 -2.02 -10.96
C SER A 393 -8.90 -2.08 -9.69
N ASN A 394 -8.60 -3.27 -9.20
CA ASN A 394 -7.58 -3.47 -8.19
C ASN A 394 -6.19 -3.75 -8.82
N TRP A 395 -6.09 -3.66 -10.15
CA TRP A 395 -4.89 -3.96 -10.91
C TRP A 395 -3.89 -2.79 -10.82
N THR A 396 -2.77 -3.03 -10.17
CA THR A 396 -1.76 -1.99 -9.86
C THR A 396 -1.30 -1.21 -11.09
N PHE A 397 -1.21 -1.88 -12.24
CA PHE A 397 -0.75 -1.26 -13.49
C PHE A 397 -1.77 -0.29 -14.07
N ASP A 398 -3.07 -0.57 -13.96
CA ASP A 398 -4.13 0.35 -14.39
C ASP A 398 -4.32 1.52 -13.42
N GLN A 399 -3.96 1.34 -12.15
CA GLN A 399 -4.00 2.41 -11.15
C GLN A 399 -2.98 3.53 -11.42
N LEU A 400 -1.85 3.23 -12.07
CA LEU A 400 -0.83 4.23 -12.40
C LEU A 400 -1.42 5.41 -13.21
N PRO A 401 -2.03 5.20 -14.40
CA PRO A 401 -2.66 6.30 -15.14
C PRO A 401 -3.89 6.88 -14.43
N MET A 402 -4.68 6.07 -13.73
CA MET A 402 -5.84 6.57 -13.00
C MET A 402 -5.46 7.62 -11.96
N ARG A 403 -4.38 7.39 -11.19
CA ARG A 403 -3.93 8.32 -10.14
C ARG A 403 -3.56 9.70 -10.65
N ALA A 404 -3.22 9.84 -11.93
CA ALA A 404 -2.97 11.13 -12.54
C ALA A 404 -4.25 11.93 -12.83
N THR A 405 -5.39 11.27 -12.91
CA THR A 405 -6.64 11.87 -13.40
C THR A 405 -7.59 12.30 -12.31
N PHE A 406 -7.28 12.06 -11.03
CA PHE A 406 -8.14 12.49 -9.94
C PHE A 406 -7.37 13.11 -8.77
N ASP A 407 -8.08 13.91 -8.00
CA ASP A 407 -7.59 14.61 -6.84
C ASP A 407 -8.13 14.01 -5.54
N ARG A 408 -7.62 14.42 -4.38
CA ARG A 408 -7.95 13.85 -3.07
C ARG A 408 -8.08 14.92 -1.99
N GLY A 409 -8.81 14.61 -0.93
CA GLY A 409 -8.87 15.46 0.26
C GLY A 409 -7.54 15.50 1.01
N PHE A 410 -6.85 14.36 1.08
CA PHE A 410 -5.51 14.20 1.66
C PHE A 410 -4.62 13.33 0.76
N ILE A 411 -3.32 13.42 0.94
CA ILE A 411 -2.31 12.63 0.21
C ILE A 411 -1.54 11.77 1.20
N SER A 412 -1.31 10.51 0.86
CA SER A 412 -0.36 9.68 1.61
C SER A 412 1.07 10.13 1.29
N ASN A 413 1.84 10.43 2.33
CA ASN A 413 3.27 10.71 2.21
C ASN A 413 4.00 9.46 1.70
N PRO A 414 4.64 9.50 0.53
CA PRO A 414 5.24 8.31 -0.10
C PRO A 414 6.44 7.75 0.69
N PHE A 415 6.98 8.55 1.63
CA PHE A 415 8.16 8.16 2.41
C PHE A 415 7.81 7.69 3.82
N THR A 416 6.74 8.22 4.43
CA THR A 416 6.37 7.88 5.81
C THR A 416 5.07 7.10 5.93
N GLY A 417 4.23 7.09 4.90
CA GLY A 417 2.88 6.50 4.93
C GLY A 417 1.87 7.32 5.74
N ASN A 418 2.26 8.43 6.37
CA ASN A 418 1.34 9.29 7.08
C ASN A 418 0.55 10.20 6.13
N TYR A 419 -0.53 10.83 6.58
CA TYR A 419 -1.35 11.68 5.72
C TYR A 419 -0.89 13.13 5.74
N LEU A 420 -1.03 13.79 4.59
CA LEU A 420 -0.74 15.19 4.34
C LEU A 420 -2.02 15.89 3.86
N PRO A 421 -2.27 17.13 4.29
CA PRO A 421 -3.44 17.88 3.85
C PRO A 421 -3.29 18.29 2.38
N HIS A 422 -4.39 18.21 1.63
CA HIS A 422 -4.40 18.67 0.25
C HIS A 422 -5.63 19.55 -0.05
N ARG A 423 -6.83 18.97 -0.16
CA ARG A 423 -8.10 19.73 -0.21
C ARG A 423 -8.71 19.89 1.18
N ILE A 424 -8.35 19.02 2.12
CA ILE A 424 -8.57 19.21 3.55
C ILE A 424 -7.56 20.24 4.04
N ALA A 425 -8.02 21.26 4.76
CA ALA A 425 -7.19 22.31 5.33
C ALA A 425 -6.77 21.98 6.77
N LYS A 426 -7.70 21.44 7.57
CA LYS A 426 -7.49 21.16 9.00
C LYS A 426 -8.40 20.03 9.46
N VAL A 427 -7.92 19.26 10.45
CA VAL A 427 -8.72 18.25 11.16
C VAL A 427 -8.59 18.43 12.67
N GLU A 428 -9.72 18.40 13.38
CA GLU A 428 -9.78 18.37 14.83
C GLU A 428 -10.16 16.97 15.29
N VAL A 429 -9.23 16.26 15.88
CA VAL A 429 -9.40 14.88 16.34
C VAL A 429 -9.62 14.90 17.84
N THR A 430 -10.76 14.37 18.28
CA THR A 430 -11.07 14.10 19.68
C THR A 430 -11.15 12.59 19.88
N VAL A 431 -10.41 12.07 20.84
CA VAL A 431 -10.41 10.64 21.19
C VAL A 431 -10.72 10.42 22.66
N LYS A 432 -11.26 9.25 22.95
CA LYS A 432 -11.52 8.85 24.33
C LYS A 432 -10.20 8.72 25.10
N GLU A 433 -10.16 9.22 26.34
CA GLU A 433 -9.03 9.03 27.27
C GLU A 433 -8.64 7.55 27.40
N GLY A 434 -7.32 7.30 27.44
CA GLY A 434 -6.76 5.97 27.56
C GLY A 434 -6.43 5.31 26.21
N LEU A 435 -6.79 5.91 25.06
CA LEU A 435 -6.35 5.42 23.76
C LEU A 435 -4.95 5.96 23.40
N PRO A 436 -4.04 5.13 22.86
CA PRO A 436 -2.65 5.51 22.59
C PRO A 436 -2.53 6.21 21.23
N VAL A 437 -3.28 7.30 21.04
CA VAL A 437 -3.22 8.11 19.82
C VAL A 437 -2.18 9.20 20.00
N ALA A 438 -1.34 9.41 19.02
CA ALA A 438 -0.31 10.43 19.02
C ALA A 438 -0.34 11.24 17.72
N LYS A 439 0.08 12.51 17.82
CA LYS A 439 0.21 13.41 16.68
C LYS A 439 1.69 13.59 16.32
N SER A 440 2.01 13.57 15.04
CA SER A 440 3.36 13.91 14.56
C SER A 440 3.70 15.37 14.89
N PRO A 441 4.92 15.68 15.35
CA PRO A 441 5.31 17.07 15.68
C PRO A 441 5.07 18.06 14.53
N ASP A 442 5.33 17.65 13.29
CA ASP A 442 5.25 18.49 12.09
C ASP A 442 3.82 18.60 11.49
N SER A 443 2.83 18.02 12.15
CA SER A 443 1.43 18.01 11.64
C SER A 443 0.62 19.17 12.21
N ASP A 444 0.91 20.38 11.80
CA ASP A 444 0.21 21.59 12.28
C ASP A 444 -1.28 21.64 11.87
N TRP A 445 -1.66 20.89 10.84
CA TRP A 445 -3.03 20.81 10.33
C TRP A 445 -3.95 19.89 11.16
N VAL A 446 -3.40 19.11 12.11
CA VAL A 446 -4.16 18.25 13.01
C VAL A 446 -4.08 18.77 14.44
N THR A 447 -5.23 18.89 15.11
CA THR A 447 -5.32 19.04 16.58
C THR A 447 -5.79 17.75 17.19
N LEU A 448 -5.25 17.40 18.36
CA LEU A 448 -5.60 16.18 19.10
C LEU A 448 -6.03 16.54 20.51
N GLU A 449 -7.22 16.09 20.91
CA GLU A 449 -7.78 16.27 22.23
C GLU A 449 -8.23 14.92 22.81
N PHE A 450 -8.06 14.75 24.12
CA PHE A 450 -8.53 13.57 24.87
C PHE A 450 -9.64 13.96 25.81
N VAL A 451 -10.74 13.21 25.78
CA VAL A 451 -11.89 13.43 26.64
C VAL A 451 -12.36 12.10 27.28
N PRO A 452 -12.95 12.14 28.48
CA PRO A 452 -13.44 10.93 29.14
C PRO A 452 -14.49 10.17 28.32
N GLU A 453 -15.31 10.90 27.56
CA GLU A 453 -16.44 10.35 26.82
C GLU A 453 -16.84 11.25 25.65
N ILE A 454 -17.23 10.63 24.52
CA ILE A 454 -17.70 11.36 23.32
C ILE A 454 -19.15 10.94 23.06
N GLU A 455 -20.06 11.87 23.31
CA GLU A 455 -21.48 11.70 22.96
C GLU A 455 -21.69 12.04 21.48
N VAL A 456 -22.49 11.20 20.79
CA VAL A 456 -22.87 11.45 19.39
C VAL A 456 -24.18 12.22 19.36
N PRO A 457 -24.28 13.35 18.60
CA PRO A 457 -25.52 14.11 18.50
C PRO A 457 -26.66 13.25 17.94
N GLY A 458 -27.87 13.39 18.51
CA GLY A 458 -29.03 12.63 18.06
C GLY A 458 -29.46 12.92 16.63
N ASP A 459 -29.15 14.09 16.11
CA ASP A 459 -29.45 14.53 14.73
C ASP A 459 -28.33 14.16 13.73
N ALA A 460 -27.23 13.54 14.17
CA ALA A 460 -26.21 13.03 13.26
C ALA A 460 -26.76 11.89 12.39
N TRP A 461 -26.34 11.86 11.14
CA TRP A 461 -26.70 10.84 10.17
C TRP A 461 -25.88 9.57 10.42
N LEU A 462 -26.57 8.41 10.40
CA LEU A 462 -25.93 7.13 10.71
C LEU A 462 -25.63 6.31 9.44
N TYR A 463 -26.67 5.95 8.71
CA TYR A 463 -26.60 5.22 7.45
C TYR A 463 -27.79 5.57 6.55
N TRP A 464 -27.64 5.34 5.24
CA TRP A 464 -28.72 5.53 4.26
C TRP A 464 -29.76 4.41 4.39
N ASP A 465 -31.06 4.79 4.30
CA ASP A 465 -32.15 3.84 4.21
C ASP A 465 -32.85 3.98 2.84
N PRO A 466 -32.73 2.96 1.96
CA PRO A 466 -33.29 3.03 0.61
C PRO A 466 -34.82 3.10 0.59
N SER A 467 -35.50 2.57 1.62
CA SER A 467 -36.98 2.63 1.70
C SER A 467 -37.48 4.02 2.11
N LEU A 468 -36.71 4.72 2.94
CA LEU A 468 -36.99 6.09 3.40
C LEU A 468 -36.40 7.16 2.47
N GLN A 469 -35.48 6.79 1.58
CA GLN A 469 -34.76 7.70 0.68
C GLN A 469 -34.08 8.86 1.44
N ARG A 470 -33.50 8.55 2.61
CA ARG A 470 -32.76 9.51 3.45
C ARG A 470 -31.82 8.77 4.41
N PHE A 471 -30.94 9.52 5.02
CA PHE A 471 -30.16 9.00 6.15
C PHE A 471 -31.05 8.84 7.40
N VAL A 472 -30.88 7.73 8.10
CA VAL A 472 -31.43 7.49 9.43
C VAL A 472 -30.57 8.24 10.44
N THR A 473 -31.21 8.93 11.41
CA THR A 473 -30.48 9.65 12.44
C THR A 473 -30.13 8.75 13.65
N VAL A 474 -29.16 9.20 14.42
CA VAL A 474 -28.74 8.51 15.65
C VAL A 474 -29.90 8.40 16.65
N ALA A 475 -30.69 9.47 16.82
CA ALA A 475 -31.84 9.44 17.75
C ALA A 475 -32.94 8.46 17.32
N GLU A 476 -33.13 8.23 16.02
CA GLU A 476 -34.11 7.26 15.52
C GLU A 476 -33.69 5.81 15.84
N LYS A 477 -32.39 5.53 15.78
CA LYS A 477 -31.83 4.18 15.97
C LYS A 477 -31.46 3.90 17.43
N TYR A 478 -30.95 4.90 18.12
CA TYR A 478 -30.43 4.85 19.50
C TYR A 478 -31.06 5.96 20.35
N PRO A 479 -32.35 5.84 20.72
CA PRO A 479 -33.05 6.87 21.49
C PRO A 479 -32.45 7.16 22.87
N GLU A 480 -31.73 6.19 23.46
CA GLU A 480 -30.98 6.36 24.71
C GLU A 480 -29.61 7.03 24.53
N GLY A 481 -29.28 7.45 23.32
CA GLY A 481 -27.98 8.01 23.00
C GLY A 481 -26.96 7.00 22.50
N LEU A 482 -25.89 7.49 21.87
CA LEU A 482 -24.79 6.71 21.32
C LEU A 482 -23.47 7.39 21.67
N LYS A 483 -22.44 6.57 21.96
CA LYS A 483 -21.08 7.04 22.23
C LYS A 483 -20.11 6.51 21.17
N ALA A 484 -19.03 7.24 20.99
CA ALA A 484 -17.95 6.87 20.09
C ALA A 484 -16.59 7.00 20.78
N PRO A 485 -15.60 6.16 20.46
CA PRO A 485 -14.22 6.35 20.93
C PRO A 485 -13.49 7.46 20.18
N ARG A 486 -13.97 7.88 18.99
CA ARG A 486 -13.36 8.92 18.16
C ARG A 486 -14.42 9.83 17.51
N LYS A 487 -14.10 11.14 17.52
CA LYS A 487 -14.74 12.17 16.72
C LYS A 487 -13.66 12.89 15.91
N SER A 488 -13.96 13.24 14.68
CA SER A 488 -13.11 14.09 13.85
C SER A 488 -13.94 15.18 13.19
N VAL A 489 -13.51 16.43 13.28
CA VAL A 489 -14.10 17.57 12.53
C VAL A 489 -13.16 17.89 11.39
N ILE A 490 -13.65 17.77 10.17
CA ILE A 490 -12.87 17.95 8.94
C ILE A 490 -13.26 19.28 8.31
N HIS A 491 -12.26 20.14 8.13
CA HIS A 491 -12.38 21.42 7.45
C HIS A 491 -11.73 21.34 6.10
N TYR A 492 -12.50 21.47 5.04
CA TYR A 492 -11.94 21.63 3.71
C TYR A 492 -11.45 23.06 3.50
N ARG A 493 -10.67 23.29 2.46
CA ARG A 493 -10.17 24.62 2.11
C ARG A 493 -11.34 25.54 1.76
N ASP A 494 -11.25 26.79 2.17
CA ASP A 494 -12.28 27.81 1.93
C ASP A 494 -12.53 28.05 0.43
N ASP A 495 -11.51 27.85 -0.41
CA ASP A 495 -11.56 28.03 -1.87
C ASP A 495 -11.94 26.74 -2.65
N LEU A 496 -12.39 25.67 -1.96
CA LEU A 496 -12.63 24.38 -2.58
C LEU A 496 -13.57 24.46 -3.78
N PHE A 497 -14.75 25.02 -3.60
CA PHE A 497 -15.78 25.09 -4.65
C PHE A 497 -15.52 26.17 -5.70
N ASP A 498 -14.62 27.11 -5.41
CA ASP A 498 -14.22 28.17 -6.35
C ASP A 498 -13.09 27.73 -7.30
N THR A 499 -12.24 26.79 -6.85
CA THR A 499 -10.98 26.49 -7.55
C THR A 499 -10.91 25.09 -8.12
N VAL A 500 -11.73 24.13 -7.65
CA VAL A 500 -11.73 22.75 -8.14
C VAL A 500 -12.79 22.59 -9.23
N THR A 501 -12.35 22.08 -10.38
CA THR A 501 -13.22 21.78 -11.52
C THR A 501 -12.95 20.37 -12.03
N TRP A 502 -13.97 19.75 -12.59
CA TRP A 502 -13.85 18.50 -13.32
C TRP A 502 -13.23 18.76 -14.72
N HIS A 503 -12.67 17.73 -15.33
CA HIS A 503 -12.01 17.84 -16.64
C HIS A 503 -12.95 18.27 -17.77
N ASP A 504 -14.25 18.01 -17.65
CA ASP A 504 -15.27 18.48 -18.58
C ASP A 504 -15.65 19.96 -18.40
N GLY A 505 -15.00 20.65 -17.47
CA GLY A 505 -15.23 22.04 -17.13
C GLY A 505 -16.34 22.27 -16.08
N SER A 506 -16.98 21.23 -15.58
CA SER A 506 -17.98 21.34 -14.52
C SER A 506 -17.32 21.76 -13.19
N PRO A 507 -17.95 22.66 -12.39
CA PRO A 507 -17.43 22.99 -11.07
C PRO A 507 -17.59 21.80 -10.11
N TYR A 508 -16.69 21.64 -9.15
CA TYR A 508 -16.86 20.71 -8.04
C TYR A 508 -17.92 21.28 -7.06
N THR A 509 -18.86 20.44 -6.61
CA THR A 509 -19.96 20.89 -5.73
C THR A 509 -20.21 19.89 -4.59
N VAL A 510 -21.07 20.25 -3.63
CA VAL A 510 -21.51 19.35 -2.55
C VAL A 510 -22.19 18.10 -3.11
N GLY A 511 -22.83 18.18 -4.27
CA GLY A 511 -23.42 17.02 -4.95
C GLY A 511 -22.40 15.93 -5.26
N ASP A 512 -21.16 16.32 -5.62
CA ASP A 512 -20.07 15.39 -5.89
C ASP A 512 -19.55 14.66 -4.64
N MET A 513 -19.83 15.19 -3.45
CA MET A 513 -19.56 14.53 -2.17
C MET A 513 -20.71 13.63 -1.73
N LEU A 514 -21.95 14.10 -1.87
CA LEU A 514 -23.10 13.43 -1.28
C LEU A 514 -23.64 12.27 -2.10
N LEU A 515 -23.69 12.35 -3.44
CA LEU A 515 -24.17 11.24 -4.26
C LEU A 515 -23.32 9.99 -4.10
N PRO A 516 -21.97 10.05 -4.20
CA PRO A 516 -21.14 8.89 -3.92
C PRO A 516 -21.34 8.34 -2.50
N GLN A 517 -21.51 9.21 -1.50
CA GLN A 517 -21.76 8.79 -0.12
C GLN A 517 -23.08 8.01 0.01
N VAL A 518 -24.17 8.48 -0.63
CA VAL A 518 -25.44 7.74 -0.67
C VAL A 518 -25.26 6.40 -1.37
N LEU A 519 -24.66 6.41 -2.56
CA LEU A 519 -24.47 5.22 -3.38
C LEU A 519 -23.63 4.15 -2.68
N SER A 520 -22.62 4.55 -1.86
CA SER A 520 -21.78 3.62 -1.11
C SER A 520 -22.58 2.80 -0.08
N TRP A 521 -23.63 3.36 0.48
CA TRP A 521 -24.56 2.65 1.38
C TRP A 521 -25.62 1.87 0.59
N ASP A 522 -26.25 2.56 -0.36
CA ASP A 522 -27.44 2.09 -1.06
C ASP A 522 -27.21 0.73 -1.75
N ARG A 523 -26.07 0.55 -2.39
CA ARG A 523 -25.68 -0.67 -3.12
C ARG A 523 -25.63 -1.94 -2.26
N GLY A 524 -25.50 -1.82 -0.96
CA GLY A 524 -25.45 -2.96 -0.04
C GLY A 524 -26.82 -3.46 0.42
N PHE A 525 -27.90 -2.71 0.19
CA PHE A 525 -29.28 -3.07 0.60
C PHE A 525 -30.01 -3.79 -0.52
N GLU A 526 -30.69 -4.91 -0.20
CA GLU A 526 -31.47 -5.70 -1.17
C GLU A 526 -32.64 -4.93 -1.80
N GLU A 527 -33.15 -3.92 -1.10
CA GLU A 527 -34.24 -3.05 -1.55
C GLU A 527 -33.77 -2.02 -2.58
N SER A 528 -32.48 -1.82 -2.74
CA SER A 528 -31.93 -0.84 -3.69
C SER A 528 -32.01 -1.32 -5.13
N PRO A 529 -32.37 -0.45 -6.09
CA PRO A 529 -32.34 -0.81 -7.50
C PRO A 529 -30.93 -1.04 -8.05
N VAL A 530 -29.90 -0.62 -7.34
CA VAL A 530 -28.49 -0.85 -7.66
C VAL A 530 -27.83 -1.85 -6.71
N TYR A 531 -28.62 -2.68 -6.01
CA TYR A 531 -28.12 -3.70 -5.08
C TYR A 531 -27.06 -4.58 -5.71
N ASP A 532 -25.98 -4.79 -4.98
CA ASP A 532 -24.91 -5.71 -5.34
C ASP A 532 -24.67 -6.69 -4.17
N PRO A 533 -24.90 -7.99 -4.33
CA PRO A 533 -24.68 -8.98 -3.29
C PRO A 533 -23.23 -8.98 -2.75
N ALA A 534 -22.26 -8.58 -3.56
CA ALA A 534 -20.86 -8.47 -3.13
C ALA A 534 -20.64 -7.40 -2.07
N GLU A 535 -21.53 -6.39 -1.99
CA GLU A 535 -21.44 -5.29 -1.04
C GLU A 535 -22.15 -5.57 0.31
N ALA A 536 -22.95 -6.62 0.42
CA ALA A 536 -23.69 -6.91 1.65
C ALA A 536 -22.82 -7.08 2.89
N ALA A 537 -21.65 -7.72 2.75
CA ALA A 537 -20.68 -7.86 3.85
C ALA A 537 -20.04 -6.52 4.23
N ASN A 538 -19.72 -5.71 3.24
CA ASN A 538 -19.16 -4.36 3.43
C ASN A 538 -20.16 -3.46 4.14
N LEU A 539 -21.42 -3.47 3.73
CA LEU A 539 -22.52 -2.75 4.38
C LEU A 539 -22.64 -3.14 5.85
N LYS A 540 -22.65 -4.44 6.16
CA LYS A 540 -22.73 -4.93 7.54
C LYS A 540 -21.57 -4.41 8.39
N SER A 541 -20.36 -4.44 7.87
CA SER A 541 -19.17 -3.89 8.54
C SER A 541 -19.28 -2.38 8.73
N ALA A 542 -19.73 -1.64 7.70
CA ALA A 542 -19.91 -0.21 7.76
C ALA A 542 -20.93 0.20 8.83
N ILE A 543 -22.08 -0.49 8.90
CA ILE A 543 -23.11 -0.24 9.95
C ILE A 543 -22.54 -0.49 11.35
N ASN A 544 -21.76 -1.55 11.54
CA ASN A 544 -21.16 -1.87 12.85
C ASN A 544 -20.15 -0.81 13.32
N ASN A 545 -19.41 -0.19 12.40
CA ASN A 545 -18.37 0.80 12.71
C ASN A 545 -18.89 2.24 12.70
N ALA A 546 -19.97 2.54 12.00
CA ALA A 546 -20.54 3.88 11.95
C ALA A 546 -21.11 4.28 13.33
N ARG A 547 -20.79 5.50 13.75
CA ARG A 547 -21.38 6.11 14.95
C ARG A 547 -22.14 7.39 14.59
N GLY A 548 -21.93 7.92 13.42
CA GLY A 548 -22.65 9.06 12.87
C GLY A 548 -21.75 10.09 12.20
N TRP A 549 -22.35 10.95 11.41
CA TRP A 549 -21.70 12.09 10.79
C TRP A 549 -22.69 13.21 10.55
N LYS A 550 -22.21 14.45 10.42
CA LYS A 550 -23.08 15.63 10.29
C LYS A 550 -22.35 16.75 9.55
N ILE A 551 -23.01 17.38 8.61
CA ILE A 551 -22.54 18.62 7.98
C ILE A 551 -22.73 19.77 8.95
N LEU A 552 -21.64 20.51 9.23
CA LEU A 552 -21.64 21.68 10.10
C LEU A 552 -21.75 22.99 9.32
N SER A 553 -21.16 23.03 8.12
CA SER A 553 -21.21 24.16 7.20
C SER A 553 -21.10 23.67 5.77
N LEU A 554 -21.79 24.33 4.84
CA LEU A 554 -21.70 24.06 3.40
C LEU A 554 -20.64 24.91 2.70
N ASP A 555 -20.36 26.12 3.21
CA ASP A 555 -19.39 27.04 2.65
C ASP A 555 -18.76 27.91 3.78
N PRO A 556 -17.46 27.74 4.11
CA PRO A 556 -16.62 26.61 3.71
C PRO A 556 -17.19 25.27 4.17
N PHE A 557 -16.88 24.20 3.43
CA PHE A 557 -17.44 22.89 3.76
C PHE A 557 -16.74 22.30 5.00
N VAL A 558 -17.55 22.06 6.03
CA VAL A 558 -17.09 21.47 7.31
C VAL A 558 -18.06 20.38 7.72
N TYR A 559 -17.55 19.25 8.10
CA TYR A 559 -18.36 18.16 8.66
C TYR A 559 -17.68 17.46 9.81
N GLU A 560 -18.47 16.81 10.67
CA GLU A 560 -17.98 15.96 11.74
C GLU A 560 -18.35 14.50 11.49
N VAL A 561 -17.45 13.59 11.87
CA VAL A 561 -17.66 12.15 11.78
C VAL A 561 -17.29 11.48 13.10
N TYR A 562 -18.12 10.54 13.51
CA TYR A 562 -17.96 9.69 14.68
C TYR A 562 -17.74 8.25 14.23
N SER A 563 -16.81 7.54 14.85
CA SER A 563 -16.46 6.18 14.41
C SER A 563 -16.05 5.30 15.60
N GLU A 564 -16.35 4.02 15.49
CA GLU A 564 -15.80 2.99 16.37
C GLU A 564 -14.31 2.76 16.11
N SER A 565 -13.90 2.91 14.85
CA SER A 565 -12.50 2.73 14.44
C SER A 565 -11.67 3.96 14.78
N TRP A 566 -10.44 3.73 15.25
CA TRP A 566 -9.43 4.74 15.52
C TRP A 566 -8.05 4.27 15.05
N TYR A 567 -7.11 5.19 14.91
CA TYR A 567 -5.75 4.92 14.45
C TYR A 567 -4.74 5.52 15.43
N ILE A 568 -3.55 4.90 15.51
CA ILE A 568 -2.47 5.33 16.40
C ILE A 568 -1.98 6.74 16.02
N ASP A 569 -1.83 7.02 14.73
CA ASP A 569 -1.45 8.35 14.25
C ASP A 569 -2.71 9.23 14.13
N ALA A 570 -2.68 10.41 14.76
CA ALA A 570 -3.81 11.35 14.75
C ALA A 570 -4.21 11.76 13.33
N GLU A 571 -3.24 11.91 12.44
CA GLU A 571 -3.40 12.28 11.03
C GLU A 571 -4.25 11.27 10.23
N GLN A 572 -4.29 10.01 10.68
CA GLN A 572 -5.10 8.96 10.03
C GLN A 572 -6.53 8.90 10.58
N ASN A 573 -6.82 9.63 11.67
CA ASN A 573 -8.14 9.68 12.27
C ASN A 573 -9.05 10.71 11.58
N LEU A 574 -9.25 10.56 10.28
CA LEU A 574 -10.09 11.44 9.49
C LEU A 574 -11.10 10.63 8.65
N GLY A 575 -12.00 11.32 7.99
CA GLY A 575 -12.81 10.81 6.89
C GLY A 575 -12.60 11.70 5.67
N ASP A 576 -12.91 11.22 4.50
CA ASP A 576 -12.83 12.00 3.27
C ASP A 576 -14.10 11.82 2.44
N LEU A 577 -14.85 12.90 2.27
CA LEU A 577 -16.01 12.92 1.38
C LEU A 577 -15.65 13.40 -0.03
N PHE A 578 -14.42 13.85 -0.25
CA PHE A 578 -13.97 14.35 -1.55
C PHE A 578 -13.76 13.19 -2.55
N ALA A 579 -13.32 12.02 -2.07
CA ALA A 579 -13.12 10.81 -2.87
C ALA A 579 -13.67 9.61 -2.12
N VAL A 580 -14.97 9.36 -2.21
CA VAL A 580 -15.67 8.32 -1.46
C VAL A 580 -15.32 6.90 -1.94
N TYR A 581 -15.05 6.74 -3.23
CA TYR A 581 -14.76 5.44 -3.82
C TYR A 581 -13.30 5.25 -4.13
N TYR A 582 -12.76 4.13 -3.62
CA TYR A 582 -11.44 3.56 -3.91
C TYR A 582 -10.26 4.53 -4.10
N ASN A 583 -9.06 4.03 -3.93
CA ASN A 583 -7.83 4.78 -4.16
C ASN A 583 -7.58 5.19 -5.62
N TYR A 584 -8.50 4.89 -6.56
CA TYR A 584 -8.32 5.06 -8.01
C TYR A 584 -9.04 6.25 -8.59
N GLY A 585 -9.89 6.90 -7.83
CA GLY A 585 -10.54 8.11 -8.25
C GLY A 585 -12.01 8.21 -7.92
N ALA A 586 -12.43 9.44 -7.84
CA ALA A 586 -13.83 9.82 -7.89
C ALA A 586 -14.18 10.20 -9.33
N GLN A 587 -15.45 10.04 -9.69
CA GLN A 587 -16.03 10.67 -10.86
C GLN A 587 -17.10 11.67 -10.43
N PRO A 588 -17.39 12.68 -11.26
CA PRO A 588 -18.46 13.61 -10.97
C PRO A 588 -19.78 12.87 -10.87
N TRP A 589 -20.67 13.37 -10.03
CA TRP A 589 -21.95 12.70 -9.76
C TRP A 589 -22.76 12.41 -11.04
N HIS A 590 -22.69 13.27 -12.04
CA HIS A 590 -23.45 13.12 -13.28
C HIS A 590 -22.94 11.97 -14.19
N THR A 591 -21.68 11.58 -14.12
CA THR A 591 -21.20 10.36 -14.82
C THR A 591 -21.51 9.10 -14.02
N LEU A 592 -21.45 9.14 -12.68
CA LEU A 592 -21.87 8.00 -11.85
C LEU A 592 -23.33 7.64 -12.11
N VAL A 593 -24.20 8.63 -12.31
CA VAL A 593 -25.62 8.44 -12.66
C VAL A 593 -25.80 7.60 -13.94
N LEU A 594 -24.91 7.76 -14.93
CA LEU A 594 -24.99 6.99 -16.17
C LEU A 594 -24.76 5.48 -15.90
N GLY A 595 -23.77 5.17 -15.07
CA GLY A 595 -23.51 3.79 -14.62
C GLY A 595 -24.67 3.23 -13.79
N MET A 596 -25.22 4.02 -12.87
CA MET A 596 -26.41 3.65 -12.09
C MET A 596 -27.60 3.30 -13.00
N LEU A 597 -27.91 4.15 -13.96
CA LEU A 597 -28.99 3.92 -14.92
C LEU A 597 -28.77 2.65 -15.75
N ALA A 598 -27.56 2.41 -16.22
CA ALA A 598 -27.21 1.21 -16.97
C ALA A 598 -27.32 -0.05 -16.10
N GLU A 599 -26.90 0.00 -14.83
CA GLU A 599 -27.01 -1.11 -13.89
C GLU A 599 -28.46 -1.41 -13.51
N MET A 600 -29.27 -0.37 -13.23
CA MET A 600 -30.71 -0.49 -12.97
C MET A 600 -31.48 -1.15 -14.12
N ASN A 601 -31.01 -0.99 -15.36
CA ASN A 601 -31.58 -1.62 -16.56
C ASN A 601 -30.97 -2.99 -16.89
N GLY A 602 -30.03 -3.49 -16.09
CA GLY A 602 -29.35 -4.77 -16.31
C GLY A 602 -28.44 -4.81 -17.54
N GLU A 603 -28.02 -3.65 -18.05
CA GLU A 603 -27.18 -3.54 -19.26
C GLU A 603 -25.69 -3.56 -18.93
N LEU A 604 -25.31 -2.99 -17.80
CA LEU A 604 -23.95 -2.95 -17.25
C LEU A 604 -23.99 -3.28 -15.77
N ALA A 605 -22.85 -3.60 -15.18
CA ALA A 605 -22.72 -3.68 -13.72
C ALA A 605 -21.39 -3.06 -13.25
N PHE A 606 -21.41 -2.41 -12.08
CA PHE A 606 -20.21 -1.79 -11.49
C PHE A 606 -19.17 -2.82 -11.09
N THR A 607 -19.58 -4.03 -10.62
CA THR A 607 -18.64 -5.08 -10.19
C THR A 607 -18.63 -6.25 -11.18
N ALA A 608 -17.46 -6.89 -11.29
CA ALA A 608 -17.31 -8.08 -12.13
C ALA A 608 -18.21 -9.24 -11.70
N SER A 609 -18.42 -9.43 -10.38
CA SER A 609 -19.27 -10.49 -9.84
C SER A 609 -20.75 -10.30 -10.24
N LYS A 610 -21.26 -9.07 -10.14
CA LYS A 610 -22.62 -8.75 -10.56
C LYS A 610 -22.76 -8.84 -12.09
N ALA A 611 -21.77 -8.34 -12.85
CA ALA A 611 -21.77 -8.48 -14.31
C ALA A 611 -21.88 -9.94 -14.74
N ASN A 612 -21.07 -10.82 -14.15
CA ASN A 612 -21.12 -12.26 -14.43
C ASN A 612 -22.48 -12.88 -14.05
N SER A 613 -23.08 -12.47 -12.93
CA SER A 613 -24.37 -13.02 -12.48
C SER A 613 -25.54 -12.60 -13.37
N LEU A 614 -25.45 -11.44 -14.02
CA LEU A 614 -26.46 -10.89 -14.91
C LEU A 614 -26.21 -11.22 -16.39
N ASP A 615 -25.09 -11.86 -16.73
CA ASP A 615 -24.61 -12.00 -18.11
C ASP A 615 -24.52 -10.63 -18.83
N ALA A 616 -24.07 -9.61 -18.08
CA ALA A 616 -23.92 -8.23 -18.52
C ALA A 616 -22.44 -7.84 -18.64
N GLU A 617 -22.17 -6.71 -19.28
CA GLU A 617 -20.81 -6.17 -19.38
C GLU A 617 -20.36 -5.55 -18.03
N TRP A 618 -19.12 -5.81 -17.64
CA TRP A 618 -18.49 -5.08 -16.55
C TRP A 618 -18.18 -3.64 -16.97
N LEU A 619 -18.74 -2.68 -16.27
CA LEU A 619 -18.76 -1.28 -16.63
C LEU A 619 -17.38 -0.66 -16.74
N GLY A 620 -17.09 -0.01 -17.87
CA GLY A 620 -15.89 0.78 -18.11
C GLY A 620 -16.25 2.16 -18.67
N TYR A 621 -15.64 3.22 -18.07
CA TYR A 621 -15.84 4.59 -18.53
C TYR A 621 -14.81 5.05 -19.58
N ASN A 622 -13.73 4.32 -19.78
CA ASN A 622 -12.59 4.70 -20.61
C ASN A 622 -12.61 4.10 -22.02
N THR A 623 -13.10 2.88 -22.17
CA THR A 623 -13.09 2.13 -23.45
C THR A 623 -14.21 1.08 -23.48
N GLY A 624 -14.39 0.46 -24.63
CA GLY A 624 -15.18 -0.75 -24.78
C GLY A 624 -16.67 -0.54 -25.04
N PRO A 625 -17.46 -1.63 -24.95
CA PRO A 625 -18.87 -1.65 -25.29
C PRO A 625 -19.76 -0.88 -24.29
N SER A 626 -19.26 -0.54 -23.11
CA SER A 626 -19.97 0.30 -22.15
C SER A 626 -20.28 1.70 -22.69
N LEU A 627 -19.42 2.28 -23.51
CA LEU A 627 -19.51 3.69 -23.90
C LEU A 627 -20.83 4.04 -24.66
N PRO A 628 -21.28 3.30 -25.68
CA PRO A 628 -22.55 3.60 -26.33
C PRO A 628 -23.76 3.37 -25.42
N ILE A 629 -23.67 2.48 -24.43
CA ILE A 629 -24.72 2.27 -23.42
C ILE A 629 -24.80 3.49 -22.50
N LEU A 630 -23.66 3.98 -22.02
CA LEU A 630 -23.57 5.18 -21.19
C LEU A 630 -24.09 6.42 -21.95
N ASP A 631 -23.76 6.57 -23.25
CA ASP A 631 -24.25 7.68 -24.08
C ASP A 631 -25.79 7.65 -24.24
N LYS A 632 -26.38 6.46 -24.43
CA LYS A 632 -27.84 6.27 -24.43
C LYS A 632 -28.46 6.76 -23.11
N HIS A 633 -27.85 6.41 -21.96
CA HIS A 633 -28.34 6.85 -20.66
C HIS A 633 -28.10 8.34 -20.40
N LEU A 634 -27.07 8.93 -20.98
CA LEU A 634 -26.86 10.37 -20.94
C LEU A 634 -27.98 11.10 -21.72
N ASP A 635 -28.38 10.63 -22.90
CA ASP A 635 -29.51 11.20 -23.66
C ASP A 635 -30.83 11.10 -22.87
N TYR A 636 -31.04 9.98 -22.15
CA TYR A 636 -32.18 9.85 -21.24
C TYR A 636 -32.09 10.83 -20.08
N ALA A 637 -30.95 10.97 -19.44
CA ALA A 637 -30.75 11.88 -18.31
C ALA A 637 -30.96 13.34 -18.70
N ILE A 638 -30.49 13.76 -19.87
CA ILE A 638 -30.73 15.10 -20.45
C ILE A 638 -32.22 15.32 -20.69
N ALA A 639 -32.89 14.37 -21.37
CA ALA A 639 -34.30 14.52 -21.72
C ALA A 639 -35.24 14.61 -20.52
N ASN A 640 -34.87 14.02 -19.39
CA ASN A 640 -35.69 13.96 -18.18
C ASN A 640 -35.18 14.84 -17.05
N ASN A 641 -34.12 15.60 -17.24
CA ASN A 641 -33.43 16.35 -16.17
C ASN A 641 -33.24 15.48 -14.91
N TYR A 642 -32.74 14.24 -15.13
CA TYR A 642 -32.78 13.16 -14.15
C TYR A 642 -31.79 13.38 -12.99
N LEU A 643 -32.27 13.21 -11.76
CA LEU A 643 -31.46 13.23 -10.54
C LEU A 643 -31.82 11.98 -9.69
N PRO A 644 -30.89 11.05 -9.42
CA PRO A 644 -31.18 9.96 -8.50
C PRO A 644 -31.31 10.51 -7.07
N TYR A 645 -31.97 9.78 -6.19
CA TYR A 645 -32.19 10.19 -4.79
C TYR A 645 -32.73 11.62 -4.65
N GLU A 646 -33.62 12.02 -5.55
CA GLU A 646 -34.09 13.40 -5.71
C GLU A 646 -34.63 13.97 -4.42
N SER A 647 -35.37 13.18 -3.61
CA SER A 647 -35.91 13.61 -2.33
C SER A 647 -34.87 14.15 -1.33
N PHE A 648 -33.65 13.69 -1.46
CA PHE A 648 -32.50 14.11 -0.63
C PHE A 648 -31.58 15.09 -1.37
N LEU A 649 -31.17 14.76 -2.59
CA LEU A 649 -30.14 15.54 -3.28
C LEU A 649 -30.65 16.87 -3.85
N ARG A 650 -31.94 17.05 -4.03
CA ARG A 650 -32.52 18.29 -4.55
C ARG A 650 -32.25 19.51 -3.64
N GLU A 651 -31.96 19.27 -2.37
CA GLU A 651 -31.55 20.32 -1.43
C GLU A 651 -30.16 20.90 -1.77
N PHE A 652 -29.32 20.12 -2.42
CA PHE A 652 -27.90 20.43 -2.68
C PHE A 652 -27.58 20.63 -4.16
N ILE A 653 -28.44 20.14 -5.08
CA ILE A 653 -28.19 20.18 -6.53
C ILE A 653 -29.34 20.86 -7.22
N SER A 654 -29.10 22.01 -7.87
CA SER A 654 -30.10 22.79 -8.58
C SER A 654 -30.43 22.19 -9.97
N GLU A 655 -31.57 22.63 -10.54
CA GLU A 655 -31.99 22.25 -11.91
C GLU A 655 -30.98 22.77 -12.97
N GLU A 656 -30.41 23.96 -12.75
CA GLU A 656 -29.43 24.56 -13.62
C GLU A 656 -28.13 23.76 -13.59
N GLU A 657 -27.72 23.29 -12.40
CA GLU A 657 -26.55 22.40 -12.27
C GLU A 657 -26.77 21.10 -13.02
N ILE A 658 -27.92 20.44 -12.87
CA ILE A 658 -28.20 19.17 -13.56
C ILE A 658 -28.08 19.35 -15.07
N ALA A 659 -28.72 20.37 -15.63
CA ALA A 659 -28.71 20.63 -17.07
C ALA A 659 -27.30 20.94 -17.59
N SER A 660 -26.50 21.75 -16.88
CA SER A 660 -25.16 22.13 -17.30
C SER A 660 -24.20 20.93 -17.23
N ARG A 661 -24.30 20.11 -16.17
CA ARG A 661 -23.45 18.92 -15.97
C ARG A 661 -23.60 17.88 -17.08
N TYR A 662 -24.84 17.54 -17.45
CA TYR A 662 -25.08 16.60 -18.54
C TYR A 662 -24.69 17.18 -19.90
N ALA A 663 -24.86 18.48 -20.12
CA ALA A 663 -24.39 19.14 -21.35
C ALA A 663 -22.85 19.06 -21.44
N ASN A 664 -22.12 19.29 -20.34
CA ASN A 664 -20.67 19.18 -20.29
C ASN A 664 -20.20 17.75 -20.54
N ALA A 665 -20.82 16.74 -19.90
CA ALA A 665 -20.51 15.34 -20.15
C ALA A 665 -20.74 14.93 -21.62
N LYS A 666 -21.81 15.46 -22.26
CA LYS A 666 -22.09 15.20 -23.68
C LYS A 666 -21.03 15.82 -24.59
N ALA A 667 -20.63 17.05 -24.29
CA ALA A 667 -19.56 17.72 -25.03
C ALA A 667 -18.21 16.99 -24.87
N TRP A 668 -17.90 16.57 -23.64
CA TRP A 668 -16.70 15.78 -23.34
C TRP A 668 -16.67 14.45 -24.13
N TYR A 669 -17.77 13.69 -24.10
CA TYR A 669 -17.85 12.44 -24.84
C TYR A 669 -17.71 12.64 -26.36
N GLN A 670 -18.29 13.71 -26.90
CA GLN A 670 -18.16 14.06 -28.31
C GLN A 670 -16.71 14.44 -28.71
N ASP A 671 -15.96 15.06 -27.78
CA ASP A 671 -14.56 15.46 -28.03
C ASP A 671 -13.58 14.31 -27.77
N LYS A 672 -13.69 13.63 -26.61
CA LYS A 672 -12.71 12.64 -26.16
C LYS A 672 -13.09 11.18 -26.48
N GLY A 673 -14.36 10.88 -26.69
CA GLY A 673 -14.87 9.54 -26.99
C GLY A 673 -14.94 8.59 -25.80
N HIS A 674 -14.94 9.10 -24.57
CA HIS A 674 -15.05 8.33 -23.33
C HIS A 674 -15.71 9.16 -22.22
N PHE A 675 -16.08 8.49 -21.10
CA PHE A 675 -16.70 9.11 -19.94
C PHE A 675 -15.78 9.15 -18.70
N TRP A 676 -14.49 8.86 -18.85
CA TRP A 676 -13.55 8.99 -17.76
C TRP A 676 -13.22 10.46 -17.51
N ILE A 677 -13.98 11.09 -16.60
CA ILE A 677 -13.87 12.50 -16.24
C ILE A 677 -13.35 12.57 -14.81
N GLY A 678 -12.12 13.02 -14.64
CA GLY A 678 -11.49 13.24 -13.36
C GLY A 678 -11.41 14.72 -12.99
N ASN A 679 -10.66 15.01 -11.93
CA ASN A 679 -10.37 16.38 -11.46
C ASN A 679 -8.89 16.54 -11.05
N GLY A 680 -8.06 15.61 -11.46
CA GLY A 680 -6.62 15.58 -11.14
C GLY A 680 -5.76 16.47 -12.03
N PRO A 681 -4.44 16.45 -11.81
CA PRO A 681 -3.50 17.30 -12.54
C PRO A 681 -3.35 16.94 -14.04
N MET A 682 -3.75 15.73 -14.41
CA MET A 682 -3.79 15.31 -15.82
C MET A 682 -5.17 14.73 -16.16
N TYR A 683 -5.57 14.83 -17.41
CA TYR A 683 -6.78 14.18 -17.91
C TYR A 683 -6.44 13.07 -18.91
N LEU A 684 -7.34 12.08 -19.02
CA LEU A 684 -7.25 11.06 -20.06
C LEU A 684 -7.56 11.70 -21.43
N GLU A 685 -6.57 11.82 -22.28
CA GLU A 685 -6.78 12.25 -23.68
C GLU A 685 -7.36 11.11 -24.50
N LYS A 686 -6.74 9.92 -24.36
CA LYS A 686 -7.19 8.72 -25.08
C LYS A 686 -6.57 7.44 -24.51
N ALA A 687 -7.36 6.38 -24.51
CA ALA A 687 -6.90 5.01 -24.28
C ALA A 687 -6.91 4.20 -25.58
N TYR A 688 -5.86 3.40 -25.81
CA TYR A 688 -5.66 2.57 -27.00
C TYR A 688 -5.53 1.10 -26.58
N PRO A 689 -6.66 0.37 -26.45
CA PRO A 689 -6.62 -1.00 -25.92
C PRO A 689 -5.88 -2.00 -26.82
N VAL A 690 -5.86 -1.80 -28.13
CA VAL A 690 -5.13 -2.66 -29.07
C VAL A 690 -3.64 -2.46 -28.98
N GLU A 691 -3.19 -1.19 -28.92
CA GLU A 691 -1.80 -0.80 -28.80
C GLU A 691 -1.28 -0.91 -27.35
N ARG A 692 -2.13 -1.22 -26.39
CA ARG A 692 -1.79 -1.24 -24.96
C ARG A 692 -1.12 0.06 -24.51
N MET A 693 -1.81 1.18 -24.74
CA MET A 693 -1.27 2.52 -24.50
C MET A 693 -2.33 3.45 -23.91
N VAL A 694 -1.90 4.31 -22.99
CA VAL A 694 -2.70 5.41 -22.42
C VAL A 694 -1.99 6.74 -22.67
N HIS A 695 -2.74 7.72 -23.15
CA HIS A 695 -2.27 9.09 -23.36
C HIS A 695 -2.93 10.04 -22.38
N LEU A 696 -2.14 10.70 -21.55
CA LEU A 696 -2.55 11.69 -20.56
C LEU A 696 -2.03 13.07 -20.97
N LYS A 697 -2.80 14.13 -20.70
CA LYS A 697 -2.41 15.52 -20.89
C LYS A 697 -2.62 16.35 -19.64
N ARG A 698 -1.78 17.38 -19.49
CA ARG A 698 -1.88 18.34 -18.39
C ARG A 698 -3.24 19.03 -18.39
N TYR A 699 -3.86 19.14 -17.21
CA TYR A 699 -5.10 19.89 -17.03
C TYR A 699 -4.79 21.33 -16.61
N GLU A 700 -4.90 22.26 -17.57
CA GLU A 700 -4.48 23.65 -17.39
C GLU A 700 -5.29 24.41 -16.29
N ASN A 701 -6.52 23.94 -16.00
CA ASN A 701 -7.38 24.54 -14.97
C ASN A 701 -7.14 23.99 -13.58
N TYR A 702 -6.20 23.05 -13.41
CA TYR A 702 -5.84 22.54 -12.09
C TYR A 702 -5.28 23.66 -11.20
N SER A 703 -5.75 23.76 -9.97
CA SER A 703 -5.49 24.96 -9.13
C SER A 703 -4.09 25.01 -8.51
N GLU A 704 -3.45 23.84 -8.30
CA GLU A 704 -2.18 23.75 -7.58
C GLU A 704 -0.98 23.94 -8.51
N PRO A 705 0.11 24.56 -8.04
CA PRO A 705 1.36 24.64 -8.79
C PRO A 705 2.10 23.28 -8.80
N ALA A 706 2.89 23.02 -9.85
CA ALA A 706 3.61 21.77 -10.02
C ALA A 706 4.71 21.52 -8.98
N ASP A 707 5.22 22.56 -8.33
CA ASP A 707 6.26 22.46 -7.29
C ASP A 707 5.71 22.25 -5.88
N LYS A 708 4.39 22.21 -5.70
CA LYS A 708 3.76 22.00 -4.38
C LYS A 708 4.35 20.79 -3.63
N TRP A 709 4.71 19.76 -4.35
CA TRP A 709 5.21 18.49 -3.82
C TRP A 709 6.68 18.21 -4.15
N ALA A 710 7.47 19.26 -4.45
CA ALA A 710 8.88 19.12 -4.82
C ALA A 710 9.74 18.46 -3.72
N MET A 711 9.30 18.51 -2.44
CA MET A 711 9.97 17.84 -1.34
C MET A 711 9.99 16.30 -1.46
N PHE A 712 9.21 15.72 -2.37
CA PHE A 712 9.14 14.27 -2.58
C PHE A 712 9.95 13.78 -3.79
N ASP A 713 10.86 14.57 -4.30
CA ASP A 713 11.77 14.18 -5.39
C ASP A 713 12.73 13.07 -4.94
N GLU A 714 13.13 13.05 -3.66
CA GLU A 714 14.08 12.07 -3.12
C GLU A 714 13.84 11.74 -1.64
N PRO A 715 13.77 10.44 -1.26
CA PRO A 715 13.66 10.03 0.14
C PRO A 715 14.99 10.22 0.87
N ARG A 716 14.96 10.85 2.03
CA ARG A 716 16.15 11.03 2.89
C ARG A 716 16.36 9.80 3.79
N ILE A 717 16.74 8.68 3.18
CA ILE A 717 17.05 7.44 3.91
C ILE A 717 18.36 7.65 4.68
N ALA A 718 18.34 7.40 5.99
CA ALA A 718 19.52 7.56 6.82
C ALA A 718 20.60 6.52 6.48
N GLU A 719 21.84 6.97 6.29
CA GLU A 719 23.03 6.13 6.24
C GLU A 719 23.58 6.07 7.66
N VAL A 720 23.74 4.87 8.22
CA VAL A 720 24.11 4.65 9.62
C VAL A 720 25.44 3.91 9.67
N GLU A 721 26.38 4.40 10.47
CA GLU A 721 27.65 3.73 10.76
C GLU A 721 27.82 3.62 12.28
N LEU A 722 27.82 2.39 12.79
CA LEU A 722 28.05 2.06 14.20
C LEU A 722 29.50 1.67 14.43
N SER A 723 30.17 2.40 15.27
CA SER A 723 31.59 2.16 15.60
C SER A 723 31.82 2.11 17.11
N GLY A 724 32.90 1.44 17.52
CA GLY A 724 33.24 1.34 18.93
C GLY A 724 34.48 0.48 19.23
N PRO A 725 34.81 0.30 20.50
CA PRO A 725 35.90 -0.58 20.90
C PRO A 725 35.63 -2.03 20.55
N ALA A 726 36.65 -2.72 20.03
CA ALA A 726 36.57 -4.15 19.73
C ALA A 726 36.58 -5.07 20.96
N ARG A 727 36.83 -4.53 22.17
CA ARG A 727 36.91 -5.28 23.43
C ARG A 727 36.46 -4.44 24.61
N VAL A 728 35.84 -5.09 25.58
CA VAL A 728 35.42 -4.52 26.87
C VAL A 728 35.72 -5.51 27.99
N ASN A 729 36.16 -5.07 29.15
CA ASN A 729 36.19 -5.90 30.34
C ASN A 729 34.81 -5.84 31.04
N ALA A 730 34.30 -6.98 31.44
CA ALA A 730 33.05 -7.05 32.21
C ALA A 730 33.15 -6.13 33.43
N GLY A 731 32.10 -5.35 33.69
CA GLY A 731 32.10 -4.37 34.79
C GLY A 731 32.76 -3.03 34.47
N THR A 732 33.19 -2.77 33.25
CA THR A 732 33.70 -1.47 32.81
C THR A 732 32.77 -0.82 31.81
N GLU A 733 32.64 0.52 31.94
CA GLU A 733 31.86 1.28 30.98
C GLU A 733 32.44 1.19 29.56
N ILE A 734 31.60 1.07 28.55
CA ILE A 734 31.99 1.11 27.15
C ILE A 734 31.07 2.07 26.38
N LYS A 735 31.65 2.77 25.41
CA LYS A 735 30.95 3.73 24.58
C LYS A 735 31.03 3.33 23.11
N PHE A 736 29.88 3.34 22.43
CA PHE A 736 29.77 3.20 20.98
C PHE A 736 29.28 4.50 20.38
N GLN A 737 29.74 4.78 19.17
CA GLN A 737 29.40 5.97 18.40
C GLN A 737 28.55 5.55 17.21
N ILE A 738 27.51 6.32 16.90
CA ILE A 738 26.65 6.16 15.74
C ILE A 738 26.74 7.45 14.94
N ASP A 739 27.28 7.34 13.74
CA ASP A 739 27.28 8.41 12.75
C ASP A 739 26.10 8.21 11.79
N ILE A 740 25.27 9.24 11.65
CA ILE A 740 24.05 9.20 10.82
C ILE A 740 24.18 10.30 9.78
N ALA A 741 24.10 9.93 8.49
CA ALA A 741 24.26 10.86 7.38
C ALA A 741 23.20 10.63 6.30
N PHE A 742 23.08 11.59 5.40
CA PHE A 742 22.42 11.46 4.12
C PHE A 742 23.29 12.08 3.03
N LYS A 743 23.77 11.30 2.08
CA LYS A 743 24.73 11.73 1.02
C LYS A 743 25.96 12.44 1.55
N GLY A 744 26.46 11.96 2.68
CA GLY A 744 27.65 12.51 3.35
C GLY A 744 27.41 13.80 4.15
N GLU A 745 26.20 14.30 4.23
CA GLU A 745 25.81 15.40 5.13
C GLU A 745 25.23 14.83 6.44
N ALA A 746 25.56 15.48 7.58
CA ALA A 746 25.05 15.06 8.88
C ALA A 746 23.51 15.12 8.91
N TYR A 747 22.89 14.04 9.39
CA TYR A 747 21.42 13.98 9.49
C TYR A 747 20.94 14.85 10.66
N PRO A 748 19.96 15.76 10.45
CA PRO A 748 19.51 16.66 11.51
C PRO A 748 18.94 15.91 12.71
N LEU A 749 19.37 16.26 13.92
CA LEU A 749 18.95 15.61 15.16
C LEU A 749 17.43 15.68 15.37
N GLU A 750 16.80 16.79 14.98
CA GLU A 750 15.35 16.99 15.06
C GLU A 750 14.54 16.02 14.18
N HIS A 751 15.17 15.42 13.18
CA HIS A 751 14.56 14.44 12.28
C HIS A 751 14.89 12.98 12.63
N ILE A 752 15.46 12.71 13.80
CA ILE A 752 15.63 11.37 14.36
C ILE A 752 14.60 11.18 15.48
N GLN A 753 13.65 10.25 15.26
CA GLN A 753 12.63 9.92 16.26
C GLN A 753 13.24 9.20 17.45
N GLU A 754 14.04 8.17 17.18
CA GLU A 754 14.76 7.41 18.21
C GLU A 754 15.94 6.62 17.59
N VAL A 755 16.89 6.32 18.44
CA VAL A 755 17.96 5.34 18.18
C VAL A 755 17.86 4.27 19.23
N LYS A 756 17.39 3.08 18.84
CA LYS A 756 17.35 1.90 19.70
C LYS A 756 18.60 1.04 19.46
N TYR A 757 19.03 0.31 20.48
CA TYR A 757 20.06 -0.71 20.28
C TYR A 757 19.71 -2.01 20.99
N ILE A 758 20.24 -3.11 20.44
CA ILE A 758 20.23 -4.42 21.07
C ILE A 758 21.65 -4.97 21.10
N VAL A 759 21.98 -5.71 22.16
CA VAL A 759 23.23 -6.46 22.25
C VAL A 759 22.91 -7.95 22.17
N LEU A 760 23.49 -8.61 21.18
CA LEU A 760 23.33 -10.04 20.93
C LEU A 760 24.54 -10.79 21.43
N ASP A 761 24.34 -11.94 22.08
CA ASP A 761 25.43 -12.86 22.45
C ASP A 761 25.97 -13.64 21.22
N ALA A 762 26.98 -14.47 21.43
CA ALA A 762 27.58 -15.30 20.37
C ALA A 762 26.60 -16.30 19.72
N ASN A 763 25.46 -16.57 20.37
CA ASN A 763 24.41 -17.44 19.85
C ASN A 763 23.28 -16.63 19.19
N GLY A 764 23.39 -15.29 19.18
CA GLY A 764 22.38 -14.38 18.66
C GLY A 764 21.23 -14.06 19.61
N ASN A 765 21.27 -14.53 20.88
CA ASN A 765 20.24 -14.17 21.86
C ASN A 765 20.41 -12.72 22.31
N VAL A 766 19.31 -12.03 22.53
CA VAL A 766 19.32 -10.67 23.08
C VAL A 766 19.77 -10.70 24.54
N ALA A 767 20.95 -10.17 24.79
CA ALA A 767 21.55 -10.05 26.12
C ALA A 767 21.16 -8.73 26.79
N TYR A 768 21.00 -7.66 26.01
CA TYR A 768 20.64 -6.34 26.50
C TYR A 768 19.98 -5.49 25.41
N SER A 769 19.14 -4.53 25.78
CA SER A 769 18.59 -3.53 24.85
C SER A 769 18.42 -2.18 25.55
N GLY A 770 18.47 -1.09 24.78
CA GLY A 770 18.30 0.26 25.29
C GLY A 770 18.21 1.28 24.19
N TYR A 771 18.43 2.56 24.56
CA TYR A 771 18.34 3.70 23.63
C TYR A 771 19.62 4.52 23.62
N GLY A 772 20.04 4.93 22.43
CA GLY A 772 21.13 5.85 22.23
C GLY A 772 20.74 7.29 22.56
N THR A 773 21.72 8.12 22.89
CA THR A 773 21.53 9.54 23.21
C THR A 773 22.04 10.41 22.07
N GLY A 774 21.18 11.30 21.54
CA GLY A 774 21.58 12.30 20.55
C GLY A 774 22.50 13.37 21.17
N VAL A 775 23.61 13.66 20.51
CA VAL A 775 24.62 14.62 20.97
C VAL A 775 24.66 15.84 20.06
N ALA A 776 24.58 15.62 18.75
CA ALA A 776 24.59 16.64 17.71
C ALA A 776 23.96 16.11 16.44
N ASP A 777 23.77 16.96 15.44
CA ASP A 777 23.35 16.53 14.12
C ASP A 777 24.28 15.44 13.60
N GLY A 778 23.68 14.32 13.16
CA GLY A 778 24.38 13.14 12.67
C GLY A 778 25.16 12.36 13.71
N TYR A 779 25.10 12.67 15.00
CA TYR A 779 25.92 12.02 16.00
C TYR A 779 25.14 11.58 17.23
N PHE A 780 25.17 10.26 17.50
CA PHE A 780 24.57 9.62 18.67
C PHE A 780 25.60 8.79 19.42
N GLU A 781 25.36 8.58 20.71
CA GLU A 781 26.17 7.74 21.57
C GLU A 781 25.33 6.68 22.26
N ILE A 782 25.89 5.46 22.34
CA ILE A 782 25.40 4.39 23.22
C ILE A 782 26.45 4.18 24.30
N VAL A 783 26.03 4.29 25.55
CA VAL A 783 26.89 4.05 26.71
C VAL A 783 26.34 2.86 27.46
N LEU A 784 27.10 1.75 27.50
CA LEU A 784 26.83 0.64 28.41
C LEU A 784 27.62 0.87 29.69
N THR A 785 26.91 0.97 30.79
CA THR A 785 27.52 1.14 32.12
C THR A 785 28.29 -0.09 32.57
N GLY A 786 29.10 0.03 33.61
CA GLY A 786 29.79 -1.12 34.16
C GLY A 786 28.85 -2.22 34.71
N GLU A 787 27.63 -1.83 35.18
CA GLU A 787 26.63 -2.81 35.63
C GLU A 787 26.04 -3.58 34.46
N GLU A 788 25.81 -2.93 33.34
CA GLU A 788 25.30 -3.55 32.10
C GLU A 788 26.33 -4.45 31.45
N THR A 789 27.58 -3.99 31.33
CA THR A 789 28.66 -4.81 30.76
C THR A 789 29.01 -6.03 31.62
N ALA A 790 28.79 -5.97 32.95
CA ALA A 790 28.94 -7.11 33.86
C ALA A 790 27.89 -8.21 33.59
N GLN A 791 26.76 -7.89 32.96
CA GLN A 791 25.71 -8.85 32.63
C GLN A 791 25.92 -9.49 31.25
N LEU A 792 26.81 -8.94 30.42
CA LEU A 792 27.07 -9.49 29.08
C LEU A 792 27.80 -10.83 29.16
N PRO A 793 27.42 -11.80 28.31
CA PRO A 793 28.16 -13.05 28.19
C PRO A 793 29.63 -12.81 27.80
N ILE A 794 30.52 -13.54 28.45
CA ILE A 794 31.94 -13.52 28.09
C ILE A 794 32.13 -14.15 26.72
N GLY A 795 32.85 -13.46 25.83
CA GLY A 795 33.09 -13.89 24.46
C GLY A 795 32.62 -12.85 23.44
N SER A 796 32.32 -13.28 22.23
CA SER A 796 31.87 -12.42 21.14
C SER A 796 30.43 -11.95 21.39
N ASN A 797 30.22 -10.66 21.28
CA ASN A 797 28.90 -10.02 21.29
C ASN A 797 28.77 -9.09 20.09
N THR A 798 27.57 -8.87 19.61
CA THR A 798 27.26 -7.91 18.55
C THR A 798 26.27 -6.89 19.07
N ILE A 799 26.60 -5.62 18.98
CA ILE A 799 25.66 -4.53 19.19
C ILE A 799 25.07 -4.12 17.84
N GLU A 800 23.77 -4.03 17.77
CA GLU A 800 23.02 -3.56 16.57
C GLU A 800 22.29 -2.26 16.94
N ALA A 801 22.51 -1.22 16.15
CA ALA A 801 21.80 0.04 16.26
C ALA A 801 20.66 0.09 15.24
N ILE A 802 19.53 0.62 15.66
CA ILE A 802 18.29 0.75 14.90
C ILE A 802 17.90 2.22 14.93
N VAL A 803 18.04 2.91 13.81
CA VAL A 803 17.75 4.34 13.68
C VAL A 803 16.38 4.52 13.02
N LEU A 804 15.49 5.24 13.69
CA LEU A 804 14.17 5.62 13.18
C LEU A 804 14.15 7.11 12.87
N PRO A 805 14.22 7.52 11.59
CA PRO A 805 14.05 8.92 11.22
C PRO A 805 12.56 9.29 11.12
N THR A 806 12.25 10.60 11.21
CA THR A 806 10.87 11.11 11.01
C THR A 806 10.54 11.37 9.55
N LEU A 807 11.54 11.59 8.69
CA LEU A 807 11.35 11.92 7.27
C LEU A 807 11.06 10.70 6.38
N VAL A 808 11.39 9.51 6.85
CA VAL A 808 11.06 8.24 6.18
C VAL A 808 10.50 7.25 7.20
N GLY A 809 9.53 6.45 6.79
CA GLY A 809 8.85 5.47 7.66
C GLY A 809 9.60 4.15 7.83
N GLY A 810 10.88 4.12 7.48
CA GLY A 810 11.74 2.94 7.54
C GLY A 810 12.85 3.09 8.58
N ALA A 811 13.15 1.98 9.27
CA ALA A 811 14.33 1.87 10.13
C ALA A 811 15.57 1.54 9.31
N THR A 812 16.72 2.11 9.70
CA THR A 812 18.05 1.72 9.18
C THR A 812 18.85 1.05 10.28
N PHE A 813 19.60 0.01 9.93
CA PHE A 813 20.33 -0.84 10.85
C PHE A 813 21.82 -0.81 10.53
N ASP A 814 22.64 -0.85 11.58
CA ASP A 814 24.05 -1.19 11.46
C ASP A 814 24.51 -1.93 12.72
N SER A 815 25.60 -2.70 12.63
CA SER A 815 26.06 -3.56 13.70
C SER A 815 27.57 -3.50 13.90
N HIS A 816 28.01 -3.65 15.16
CA HIS A 816 29.42 -3.72 15.53
C HIS A 816 29.69 -4.90 16.45
N THR A 817 30.67 -5.73 16.10
CA THR A 817 31.08 -6.89 16.91
C THR A 817 32.20 -6.52 17.87
N PHE A 818 32.07 -6.91 19.13
CA PHE A 818 33.06 -6.72 20.18
C PHE A 818 33.19 -7.95 21.08
N VAL A 819 34.27 -8.03 21.84
CA VAL A 819 34.54 -9.16 22.74
C VAL A 819 34.45 -8.68 24.18
N THR A 820 33.59 -9.31 24.99
CA THR A 820 33.56 -9.13 26.44
C THR A 820 34.57 -10.06 27.10
N LEU A 821 35.51 -9.45 27.82
CA LEU A 821 36.56 -10.12 28.58
C LEU A 821 36.15 -10.19 30.07
N PRO A 822 36.68 -11.23 30.83
CA PRO A 822 36.42 -11.32 32.27
C PRO A 822 36.83 -10.11 33.06
#